data_ca81800573c21b1ac65dcb53857349a2
#
_entry.id   ca81800573c21b1ac65dcb53857349a2
#
_cell.length_a   1.000
_cell.length_b   1.000
_cell.length_c   1.000
_cell.angle_alpha   90.00
_cell.angle_beta   90.00
_cell.angle_gamma   90.00
#
_symmetry.space_group_name_H-M   'P 1'
#
loop_
_entity.id
_entity.type
_entity.pdbx_description
1 polymer ?
#
loop_
_entity_poly.entity_id
_entity_poly.type
_entity_poly.pdbx_seq_one_letter_code
_entity_poly.pdbx_strand_id
1 'polypeptide(L)'
;MGERCTVEGAVQNIIFQNEENGYTVLCLVTDEGEAVTVVGCIPCAAAGERMTVTGAWVNHPSYGTQLTAESVERRMPEGEDEIAAYLASGIIKGVGPATAARLVERFGEDTLRVIEDEPERMHTVKGITAKKAMEISQAFRALTGLRRVMEFLARYDLPVHLAMQLYRVYGADALPTVKDNPYLLSGERYGVAFSTMDAIAISMGFDGDDPCRTEAAIEYELSYNMNNGHVFLPREKLLAATSQLIGTDAETVEITLDNLLARGAVVQQRIANVDGCYLRRMYEAECYVAEKLRALRDADHEVLRHADKVIDEIEQVRQITYAPQQRQAVKLAAEQGVLLLTGGPGTGKTTSVRGIVTLFERMGLEVLLLAPTGRAAKRMSELCSREAQTIHRCLGMHYNELTCEVTFRKNASEPLEADAVIVDEMSMVDLPLMQALLCALRPGCRLVMVGDPDQLPSVGAGNVFSDMIRSGVIPTVALTEIFRQAQQSAIIRNAHAVNCGMAPDLTNKQSDFFFLCRRAPDRLVQTVVELCRDRLPQNMGIPASEIQVLSATRKGETGTVKLNRALQSALNPPARGKHQKIWGDLIFREGDRVMQTKNNYDVVWEKDDGTVGTGIFNGDVGIIEEIDPSGELITIRFDDRTATYTADLLGQLDMAYAVTVHKAQGSEYRAVVLVSANAAPGLLVRGVLYTAITRARELLVLVGDDVIPGRMAENDKKARRYSGLRRRLKDMG
;
A
#
# COMPACT_ATOMS: atom_id res chain seq x y z
N MET A 1 -25.63 -22.01 -8.02
CA MET A 1 -25.99 -21.57 -6.66
C MET A 1 -26.60 -22.79 -6.01
N GLY A 2 -25.95 -23.36 -4.99
CA GLY A 2 -26.51 -24.45 -4.19
C GLY A 2 -27.76 -23.98 -3.45
N GLU A 3 -28.72 -24.87 -3.21
CA GLU A 3 -29.84 -24.53 -2.32
C GLU A 3 -29.31 -24.18 -0.92
N ARG A 4 -29.75 -23.05 -0.41
CA ARG A 4 -29.49 -22.69 1.00
C ARG A 4 -30.19 -23.69 1.89
N CYS A 5 -29.45 -24.24 2.83
CA CYS A 5 -29.98 -25.12 3.85
C CYS A 5 -29.54 -24.67 5.24
N THR A 6 -30.31 -25.06 6.23
CA THR A 6 -29.98 -24.82 7.64
C THR A 6 -29.85 -26.17 8.31
N VAL A 7 -28.72 -26.38 9.01
CA VAL A 7 -28.41 -27.60 9.77
C VAL A 7 -28.19 -27.23 11.22
N GLU A 8 -28.86 -27.91 12.15
CA GLU A 8 -28.69 -27.76 13.59
C GLU A 8 -28.05 -29.04 14.16
N GLY A 9 -27.09 -28.85 15.06
CA GLY A 9 -26.42 -29.99 15.69
C GLY A 9 -25.37 -29.55 16.70
N ALA A 10 -24.72 -30.55 17.32
CA ALA A 10 -23.62 -30.37 18.25
C ALA A 10 -22.27 -30.54 17.54
N VAL A 11 -21.29 -29.72 17.85
CA VAL A 11 -19.91 -29.85 17.36
C VAL A 11 -19.27 -31.06 18.02
N GLN A 12 -18.97 -32.08 17.24
CA GLN A 12 -18.31 -33.29 17.71
C GLN A 12 -16.80 -33.07 17.87
N ASN A 13 -16.17 -32.53 16.83
CA ASN A 13 -14.73 -32.21 16.83
C ASN A 13 -14.39 -31.13 15.88
N ILE A 14 -13.26 -30.47 16.12
CA ILE A 14 -12.67 -29.49 15.22
C ILE A 14 -11.56 -30.18 14.46
N ILE A 15 -11.67 -30.17 13.11
CA ILE A 15 -10.72 -30.80 12.21
C ILE A 15 -9.55 -29.84 11.96
N PHE A 16 -9.86 -28.55 11.75
CA PHE A 16 -8.87 -27.49 11.52
C PHE A 16 -9.44 -26.16 12.01
N GLN A 17 -8.60 -25.32 12.60
CA GLN A 17 -8.95 -23.95 12.97
C GLN A 17 -7.74 -23.05 12.79
N ASN A 18 -7.94 -21.96 12.07
CA ASN A 18 -6.96 -20.89 11.95
C ASN A 18 -7.32 -19.77 12.94
N GLU A 19 -6.45 -19.54 13.91
CA GLU A 19 -6.67 -18.53 14.96
C GLU A 19 -6.60 -17.09 14.44
N GLU A 20 -5.92 -16.85 13.31
CA GLU A 20 -5.72 -15.50 12.77
C GLU A 20 -6.97 -14.98 12.02
N ASN A 21 -7.58 -15.80 11.19
CA ASN A 21 -8.73 -15.40 10.36
C ASN A 21 -10.06 -16.05 10.77
N GLY A 22 -10.04 -16.93 11.78
CA GLY A 22 -11.22 -17.62 12.28
C GLY A 22 -11.76 -18.72 11.36
N TYR A 23 -11.07 -19.05 10.25
CA TYR A 23 -11.50 -20.14 9.37
C TYR A 23 -11.43 -21.46 10.07
N THR A 24 -12.53 -22.18 10.09
CA THR A 24 -12.67 -23.44 10.84
C THR A 24 -13.29 -24.50 9.96
N VAL A 25 -12.78 -25.73 10.08
CA VAL A 25 -13.38 -26.95 9.56
C VAL A 25 -13.75 -27.79 10.77
N LEU A 26 -15.03 -28.07 10.94
CA LEU A 26 -15.55 -28.84 12.05
C LEU A 26 -16.54 -29.92 11.60
N CYS A 27 -16.73 -30.91 12.44
CA CYS A 27 -17.76 -31.93 12.30
C CYS A 27 -18.94 -31.60 13.22
N LEU A 28 -20.11 -31.36 12.63
CA LEU A 28 -21.38 -31.14 13.30
C LEU A 28 -22.19 -32.43 13.27
N VAL A 29 -22.70 -32.88 14.38
CA VAL A 29 -23.61 -34.02 14.46
C VAL A 29 -25.01 -33.53 14.74
N THR A 30 -25.92 -33.79 13.79
CA THR A 30 -27.34 -33.42 13.91
C THR A 30 -28.06 -34.27 14.99
N ASP A 31 -29.22 -33.80 15.42
CA ASP A 31 -30.04 -34.59 16.39
C ASP A 31 -30.50 -35.95 15.83
N GLU A 32 -30.46 -36.11 14.51
CA GLU A 32 -30.76 -37.39 13.81
C GLU A 32 -29.53 -38.32 13.74
N GLY A 33 -28.37 -37.86 14.22
CA GLY A 33 -27.11 -38.60 14.25
C GLY A 33 -26.29 -38.52 12.95
N GLU A 34 -26.62 -37.64 12.02
CA GLU A 34 -25.85 -37.44 10.82
C GLU A 34 -24.65 -36.52 11.06
N ALA A 35 -23.47 -36.93 10.59
CA ALA A 35 -22.24 -36.15 10.68
C ALA A 35 -22.09 -35.25 9.45
N VAL A 36 -22.04 -33.95 9.65
CA VAL A 36 -21.92 -32.91 8.61
C VAL A 36 -20.59 -32.19 8.78
N THR A 37 -19.77 -32.18 7.73
CA THR A 37 -18.57 -31.33 7.71
C THR A 37 -18.97 -29.90 7.37
N VAL A 38 -18.73 -28.99 8.31
CA VAL A 38 -19.00 -27.56 8.15
C VAL A 38 -17.67 -26.82 7.98
N VAL A 39 -17.63 -25.92 6.99
CA VAL A 39 -16.47 -25.06 6.70
C VAL A 39 -16.89 -23.60 6.63
N GLY A 40 -16.11 -22.73 7.23
CA GLY A 40 -16.40 -21.28 7.19
C GLY A 40 -15.67 -20.50 8.25
N CYS A 41 -15.97 -19.20 8.35
CA CYS A 41 -15.44 -18.35 9.42
C CYS A 41 -16.24 -18.63 10.71
N ILE A 42 -15.75 -19.57 11.54
CA ILE A 42 -16.37 -19.99 12.81
C ILE A 42 -15.31 -19.92 13.91
N PRO A 43 -14.84 -18.73 14.28
CA PRO A 43 -13.73 -18.57 15.19
C PRO A 43 -14.10 -19.04 16.60
N CYS A 44 -13.11 -19.56 17.33
CA CYS A 44 -13.27 -20.06 18.69
C CYS A 44 -14.37 -21.13 18.83
N ALA A 45 -14.57 -21.98 17.80
CA ALA A 45 -15.47 -23.13 17.91
C ALA A 45 -14.92 -24.13 18.94
N ALA A 46 -15.82 -24.79 19.68
CA ALA A 46 -15.45 -25.81 20.65
C ALA A 46 -16.28 -27.07 20.48
N ALA A 47 -15.69 -28.23 20.75
CA ALA A 47 -16.44 -29.46 20.85
C ALA A 47 -17.49 -29.37 21.99
N GLY A 48 -18.70 -29.90 21.75
CA GLY A 48 -19.82 -29.80 22.66
C GLY A 48 -20.71 -28.54 22.50
N GLU A 49 -20.35 -27.60 21.66
CA GLU A 49 -21.22 -26.45 21.33
C GLU A 49 -22.38 -26.88 20.40
N ARG A 50 -23.56 -26.36 20.64
CA ARG A 50 -24.67 -26.47 19.69
C ARG A 50 -24.65 -25.27 18.72
N MET A 51 -24.79 -25.58 17.45
CA MET A 51 -24.79 -24.58 16.39
C MET A 51 -25.92 -24.80 15.40
N THR A 52 -26.53 -23.70 14.97
CA THR A 52 -27.41 -23.67 13.79
C THR A 52 -26.64 -23.01 12.66
N VAL A 53 -26.28 -23.78 11.66
CA VAL A 53 -25.48 -23.32 10.53
C VAL A 53 -26.37 -23.18 9.29
N THR A 54 -26.42 -21.99 8.73
CA THR A 54 -27.08 -21.73 7.45
C THR A 54 -26.01 -21.52 6.37
N GLY A 55 -26.13 -22.24 5.26
CA GLY A 55 -25.13 -22.18 4.20
C GLY A 55 -25.51 -22.96 2.96
N ALA A 56 -24.52 -23.16 2.08
CA ALA A 56 -24.68 -23.89 0.84
C ALA A 56 -23.81 -25.17 0.81
N TRP A 57 -24.36 -26.24 0.28
CA TRP A 57 -23.58 -27.45 0.06
C TRP A 57 -22.60 -27.29 -1.10
N VAL A 58 -21.35 -27.62 -0.83
CA VAL A 58 -20.24 -27.59 -1.82
C VAL A 58 -19.54 -28.95 -1.80
N ASN A 59 -19.24 -29.46 -2.97
CA ASN A 59 -18.48 -30.70 -3.10
C ASN A 59 -17.01 -30.38 -3.33
N HIS A 60 -16.19 -30.62 -2.32
CA HIS A 60 -14.74 -30.38 -2.38
C HIS A 60 -14.05 -31.59 -3.03
N PRO A 61 -13.15 -31.39 -4.04
CA PRO A 61 -12.52 -32.49 -4.76
C PRO A 61 -11.78 -33.51 -3.90
N SER A 62 -11.18 -33.07 -2.78
CA SER A 62 -10.36 -33.92 -1.90
C SER A 62 -11.06 -34.31 -0.59
N TYR A 63 -12.06 -33.56 -0.13
CA TYR A 63 -12.67 -33.73 1.18
C TYR A 63 -14.17 -34.06 1.15
N GLY A 64 -14.73 -34.24 -0.05
CA GLY A 64 -16.13 -34.64 -0.22
C GLY A 64 -17.13 -33.48 -0.01
N THR A 65 -18.36 -33.81 0.31
CA THR A 65 -19.47 -32.87 0.46
C THR A 65 -19.33 -32.13 1.81
N GLN A 66 -19.32 -30.79 1.74
CA GLN A 66 -19.19 -29.89 2.89
C GLN A 66 -20.28 -28.82 2.87
N LEU A 67 -20.72 -28.38 4.03
CA LEU A 67 -21.60 -27.24 4.20
C LEU A 67 -20.74 -25.99 4.41
N THR A 68 -20.72 -25.09 3.42
CA THR A 68 -20.06 -23.80 3.55
C THR A 68 -20.97 -22.86 4.33
N ALA A 69 -20.58 -22.48 5.54
CA ALA A 69 -21.36 -21.63 6.41
C ALA A 69 -21.39 -20.19 5.91
N GLU A 70 -22.59 -19.64 5.70
CA GLU A 70 -22.86 -18.23 5.45
C GLU A 70 -23.19 -17.50 6.76
N SER A 71 -23.94 -18.15 7.66
CA SER A 71 -24.21 -17.65 9.01
C SER A 71 -24.23 -18.80 10.01
N VAL A 72 -23.80 -18.51 11.24
CA VAL A 72 -23.73 -19.47 12.35
C VAL A 72 -24.36 -18.84 13.57
N GLU A 73 -25.44 -19.43 14.07
CA GLU A 73 -26.01 -19.09 15.36
C GLU A 73 -25.53 -20.14 16.38
N ARG A 74 -24.99 -19.68 17.48
CA ARG A 74 -24.45 -20.55 18.53
C ARG A 74 -25.36 -20.51 19.76
N ARG A 75 -25.50 -21.66 20.40
CA ARG A 75 -26.14 -21.75 21.73
C ARG A 75 -25.14 -22.27 22.74
N MET A 76 -25.12 -21.64 23.90
CA MET A 76 -24.34 -22.15 25.00
C MET A 76 -24.89 -23.51 25.41
N PRO A 77 -24.02 -24.46 25.80
CA PRO A 77 -24.47 -25.77 26.29
C PRO A 77 -25.31 -25.58 27.55
N GLU A 78 -26.46 -26.27 27.59
CA GLU A 78 -27.43 -26.16 28.67
C GLU A 78 -27.42 -27.41 29.58
N GLY A 79 -27.13 -28.58 29.00
CA GLY A 79 -27.10 -29.83 29.74
C GLY A 79 -25.75 -30.13 30.42
N GLU A 80 -25.74 -30.87 31.54
CA GLU A 80 -24.52 -31.21 32.29
C GLU A 80 -23.45 -31.89 31.42
N ASP A 81 -23.85 -32.84 30.55
CA ASP A 81 -22.93 -33.56 29.67
C ASP A 81 -22.33 -32.64 28.59
N GLU A 82 -23.13 -31.72 28.07
CA GLU A 82 -22.68 -30.73 27.07
C GLU A 82 -21.72 -29.72 27.73
N ILE A 83 -22.06 -29.21 28.89
CA ILE A 83 -21.20 -28.32 29.69
C ILE A 83 -19.87 -28.99 30.04
N ALA A 84 -19.91 -30.27 30.41
CA ALA A 84 -18.70 -31.04 30.73
C ALA A 84 -17.81 -31.21 29.48
N ALA A 85 -18.40 -31.54 28.31
CA ALA A 85 -17.69 -31.67 27.04
C ALA A 85 -17.09 -30.34 26.59
N TYR A 86 -17.85 -29.25 26.69
CA TYR A 86 -17.41 -27.91 26.38
C TYR A 86 -16.22 -27.46 27.22
N LEU A 87 -16.29 -27.62 28.53
CA LEU A 87 -15.20 -27.26 29.44
C LEU A 87 -13.97 -28.17 29.26
N ALA A 88 -14.19 -29.46 28.91
CA ALA A 88 -13.12 -30.42 28.66
C ALA A 88 -12.42 -30.24 27.32
N SER A 89 -12.98 -29.48 26.36
CA SER A 89 -12.44 -29.25 25.01
C SER A 89 -11.08 -28.54 25.02
N GLY A 90 -10.67 -27.94 26.15
CA GLY A 90 -9.42 -27.18 26.29
C GLY A 90 -9.54 -25.73 25.87
N ILE A 91 -10.72 -25.27 25.45
CA ILE A 91 -10.96 -23.89 25.01
C ILE A 91 -10.76 -22.86 26.14
N ILE A 92 -10.98 -23.30 27.40
CA ILE A 92 -10.73 -22.47 28.57
C ILE A 92 -9.39 -22.89 29.20
N LYS A 93 -8.42 -21.97 29.11
CA LYS A 93 -7.09 -22.21 29.67
C LYS A 93 -7.15 -22.51 31.16
N GLY A 94 -6.60 -23.65 31.56
CA GLY A 94 -6.55 -24.09 32.94
C GLY A 94 -7.68 -25.07 33.36
N VAL A 95 -8.62 -25.38 32.45
CA VAL A 95 -9.66 -26.40 32.65
C VAL A 95 -9.37 -27.60 31.77
N GLY A 96 -8.99 -28.72 32.37
CA GLY A 96 -8.86 -30.01 31.66
C GLY A 96 -10.05 -30.92 32.00
N PRO A 97 -10.17 -32.11 31.35
CA PRO A 97 -11.33 -33.00 31.48
C PRO A 97 -11.68 -33.36 32.94
N ALA A 98 -10.67 -33.63 33.77
CA ALA A 98 -10.88 -33.96 35.20
C ALA A 98 -11.35 -32.74 36.04
N THR A 99 -11.01 -31.53 35.62
CA THR A 99 -11.46 -30.32 36.31
C THR A 99 -12.88 -29.96 35.83
N ALA A 100 -13.17 -30.12 34.56
CA ALA A 100 -14.50 -29.93 33.97
C ALA A 100 -15.52 -30.84 34.63
N ALA A 101 -15.23 -32.16 34.73
CA ALA A 101 -16.11 -33.14 35.39
C ALA A 101 -16.43 -32.76 36.86
N ARG A 102 -15.42 -32.34 37.63
CA ARG A 102 -15.63 -31.91 39.01
C ARG A 102 -16.41 -30.62 39.19
N LEU A 103 -16.25 -29.67 38.23
CA LEU A 103 -17.03 -28.44 38.23
C LEU A 103 -18.51 -28.74 37.97
N VAL A 104 -18.80 -29.57 36.95
CA VAL A 104 -20.16 -29.94 36.59
C VAL A 104 -20.79 -30.82 37.67
N GLU A 105 -20.08 -31.80 38.26
CA GLU A 105 -20.56 -32.59 39.40
C GLU A 105 -20.97 -31.70 40.58
N ARG A 106 -20.29 -30.55 40.77
CA ARG A 106 -20.55 -29.67 41.92
C ARG A 106 -21.64 -28.64 41.65
N PHE A 107 -21.76 -28.13 40.46
CA PHE A 107 -22.60 -26.99 40.13
C PHE A 107 -23.71 -27.32 39.09
N GLY A 108 -23.66 -28.52 38.48
CA GLY A 108 -24.64 -28.94 37.48
C GLY A 108 -24.73 -27.95 36.29
N GLU A 109 -25.93 -27.67 35.90
CA GLU A 109 -26.26 -26.69 34.81
C GLU A 109 -25.83 -25.25 35.12
N ASP A 110 -25.68 -24.89 36.41
CA ASP A 110 -25.21 -23.57 36.84
C ASP A 110 -23.69 -23.35 36.65
N THR A 111 -22.95 -24.37 36.21
CA THR A 111 -21.49 -24.34 36.16
C THR A 111 -20.92 -23.16 35.40
N LEU A 112 -21.46 -22.85 34.20
CA LEU A 112 -20.99 -21.73 33.38
C LEU A 112 -21.29 -20.38 34.05
N ARG A 113 -22.45 -20.24 34.66
CA ARG A 113 -22.83 -19.03 35.43
C ARG A 113 -21.91 -18.84 36.63
N VAL A 114 -21.58 -19.89 37.35
CA VAL A 114 -20.64 -19.81 38.47
C VAL A 114 -19.26 -19.42 38.03
N ILE A 115 -18.77 -19.91 36.87
CA ILE A 115 -17.48 -19.53 36.29
C ILE A 115 -17.49 -18.03 35.92
N GLU A 116 -18.57 -17.54 35.34
CA GLU A 116 -18.68 -16.16 34.87
C GLU A 116 -18.89 -15.16 36.02
N ASP A 117 -19.89 -15.40 36.89
CA ASP A 117 -20.39 -14.40 37.83
C ASP A 117 -19.91 -14.60 39.26
N GLU A 118 -19.67 -15.87 39.71
CA GLU A 118 -19.40 -16.23 41.09
C GLU A 118 -18.10 -17.07 41.24
N PRO A 119 -16.95 -16.62 40.66
CA PRO A 119 -15.72 -17.44 40.60
C PRO A 119 -15.19 -17.85 41.99
N GLU A 120 -15.50 -17.09 43.00
CA GLU A 120 -15.14 -17.44 44.40
C GLU A 120 -15.74 -18.75 44.84
N ARG A 121 -16.90 -19.17 44.30
CA ARG A 121 -17.51 -20.48 44.66
C ARG A 121 -16.71 -21.67 44.14
N MET A 122 -15.93 -21.48 43.07
CA MET A 122 -15.11 -22.56 42.48
C MET A 122 -14.04 -23.10 43.46
N HIS A 123 -13.62 -22.33 44.48
CA HIS A 123 -12.63 -22.83 45.46
C HIS A 123 -13.15 -24.02 46.29
N THR A 124 -14.47 -24.23 46.30
CA THR A 124 -15.09 -25.40 46.95
C THR A 124 -14.83 -26.71 46.20
N VAL A 125 -14.35 -26.63 44.95
CA VAL A 125 -14.00 -27.78 44.11
C VAL A 125 -12.56 -28.22 44.38
N LYS A 126 -12.35 -29.50 44.69
CA LYS A 126 -11.03 -30.04 44.99
C LYS A 126 -10.04 -29.80 43.85
N GLY A 127 -8.93 -29.11 44.16
CA GLY A 127 -7.85 -28.80 43.20
C GLY A 127 -8.00 -27.46 42.47
N ILE A 128 -8.97 -26.62 42.86
CA ILE A 128 -9.11 -25.25 42.38
C ILE A 128 -8.80 -24.31 43.55
N THR A 129 -7.69 -23.59 43.45
CA THR A 129 -7.34 -22.51 44.39
C THR A 129 -8.10 -21.23 44.01
N ALA A 130 -8.23 -20.28 44.94
CA ALA A 130 -8.87 -18.99 44.66
C ALA A 130 -8.19 -18.26 43.44
N LYS A 131 -6.85 -18.34 43.35
CA LYS A 131 -6.12 -17.78 42.21
C LYS A 131 -6.49 -18.46 40.90
N LYS A 132 -6.53 -19.79 40.88
CA LYS A 132 -6.90 -20.58 39.70
C LYS A 132 -8.36 -20.36 39.31
N ALA A 133 -9.26 -20.16 40.26
CA ALA A 133 -10.66 -19.83 40.04
C ALA A 133 -10.78 -18.49 39.28
N MET A 134 -10.04 -17.48 39.72
CA MET A 134 -10.01 -16.17 39.01
C MET A 134 -9.40 -16.25 37.62
N GLU A 135 -8.32 -17.01 37.43
CA GLU A 135 -7.71 -17.24 36.12
C GLU A 135 -8.68 -17.93 35.14
N ILE A 136 -9.41 -18.94 35.59
CA ILE A 136 -10.45 -19.62 34.79
C ILE A 136 -11.59 -18.68 34.45
N SER A 137 -12.10 -17.90 35.39
CA SER A 137 -13.16 -16.91 35.16
C SER A 137 -12.72 -15.85 34.19
N GLN A 138 -11.50 -15.32 34.31
CA GLN A 138 -10.95 -14.34 33.38
C GLN A 138 -10.85 -14.91 31.95
N ALA A 139 -10.34 -16.14 31.81
CA ALA A 139 -10.24 -16.81 30.51
C ALA A 139 -11.62 -17.03 29.87
N PHE A 140 -12.61 -17.44 30.67
CA PHE A 140 -13.98 -17.65 30.21
C PHE A 140 -14.65 -16.34 29.78
N ARG A 141 -14.56 -15.29 30.60
CA ARG A 141 -15.09 -13.96 30.28
C ARG A 141 -14.43 -13.38 29.04
N ALA A 142 -13.12 -13.59 28.87
CA ALA A 142 -12.40 -13.16 27.67
C ALA A 142 -12.95 -13.85 26.42
N LEU A 143 -13.17 -15.16 26.48
CA LEU A 143 -13.72 -15.93 25.37
C LEU A 143 -15.16 -15.51 25.04
N THR A 144 -16.00 -15.36 26.06
CA THR A 144 -17.40 -14.95 25.91
C THR A 144 -17.49 -13.52 25.37
N GLY A 145 -16.65 -12.62 25.87
CA GLY A 145 -16.60 -11.23 25.40
C GLY A 145 -16.19 -11.14 23.93
N LEU A 146 -15.15 -11.86 23.52
CA LEU A 146 -14.72 -11.93 22.13
C LEU A 146 -15.82 -12.46 21.20
N ARG A 147 -16.52 -13.52 21.61
CA ARG A 147 -17.63 -14.09 20.85
C ARG A 147 -18.76 -13.09 20.63
N ARG A 148 -19.16 -12.35 21.66
CA ARG A 148 -20.20 -11.32 21.55
C ARG A 148 -19.82 -10.22 20.53
N VAL A 149 -18.54 -9.85 20.45
CA VAL A 149 -18.05 -8.92 19.44
C VAL A 149 -18.14 -9.53 18.05
N MET A 150 -17.76 -10.80 17.89
CA MET A 150 -17.84 -11.51 16.61
C MET A 150 -19.27 -11.62 16.10
N GLU A 151 -20.21 -11.99 16.97
CA GLU A 151 -21.65 -12.08 16.65
C GLU A 151 -22.21 -10.70 16.23
N PHE A 152 -21.78 -9.65 16.92
CA PHE A 152 -22.16 -8.29 16.56
C PHE A 152 -21.64 -7.92 15.17
N LEU A 153 -20.36 -8.17 14.85
CA LEU A 153 -19.78 -7.89 13.56
C LEU A 153 -20.43 -8.70 12.44
N ALA A 154 -20.65 -10.00 12.67
CA ALA A 154 -21.30 -10.90 11.71
C ALA A 154 -22.73 -10.46 11.37
N ARG A 155 -23.49 -9.93 12.34
CA ARG A 155 -24.86 -9.42 12.12
C ARG A 155 -24.91 -8.30 11.08
N TYR A 156 -23.82 -7.55 10.94
CA TYR A 156 -23.70 -6.43 10.01
C TYR A 156 -22.78 -6.72 8.82
N ASP A 157 -22.53 -7.99 8.53
CA ASP A 157 -21.63 -8.43 7.45
C ASP A 157 -20.23 -7.81 7.53
N LEU A 158 -19.78 -7.46 8.75
CA LEU A 158 -18.44 -6.93 8.98
C LEU A 158 -17.41 -8.04 9.15
N PRO A 159 -16.16 -7.82 8.73
CA PRO A 159 -15.10 -8.81 8.84
C PRO A 159 -14.87 -9.25 10.30
N VAL A 160 -15.05 -10.54 10.58
CA VAL A 160 -14.98 -11.09 11.95
C VAL A 160 -13.58 -10.98 12.55
N HIS A 161 -12.51 -10.92 11.73
CA HIS A 161 -11.15 -10.70 12.24
C HIS A 161 -10.99 -9.38 13.02
N LEU A 162 -11.82 -8.37 12.74
CA LEU A 162 -11.83 -7.12 13.51
C LEU A 162 -12.16 -7.34 15.00
N ALA A 163 -12.89 -8.41 15.34
CA ALA A 163 -13.21 -8.72 16.72
C ALA A 163 -11.95 -8.95 17.58
N MET A 164 -10.95 -9.63 17.01
CA MET A 164 -9.67 -9.86 17.69
C MET A 164 -8.93 -8.56 17.97
N GLN A 165 -8.94 -7.65 16.98
CA GLN A 165 -8.32 -6.33 17.10
C GLN A 165 -9.02 -5.47 18.15
N LEU A 166 -10.36 -5.43 18.12
CA LEU A 166 -11.18 -4.70 19.08
C LEU A 166 -10.97 -5.23 20.51
N TYR A 167 -11.03 -6.56 20.65
CA TYR A 167 -10.90 -7.19 21.96
C TYR A 167 -9.50 -6.98 22.58
N ARG A 168 -8.45 -6.96 21.78
CA ARG A 168 -7.09 -6.66 22.26
C ARG A 168 -6.94 -5.22 22.77
N VAL A 169 -7.66 -4.28 22.16
CA VAL A 169 -7.57 -2.87 22.54
C VAL A 169 -8.46 -2.53 23.72
N TYR A 170 -9.69 -3.00 23.69
CA TYR A 170 -10.74 -2.63 24.66
C TYR A 170 -11.09 -3.74 25.64
N GLY A 171 -10.60 -4.96 25.44
CA GLY A 171 -10.91 -6.09 26.31
C GLY A 171 -12.42 -6.34 26.42
N ALA A 172 -12.92 -6.45 27.63
CA ALA A 172 -14.34 -6.65 27.94
C ALA A 172 -15.23 -5.49 27.46
N ASP A 173 -14.68 -4.29 27.33
CA ASP A 173 -15.40 -3.09 26.92
C ASP A 173 -15.51 -2.95 25.37
N ALA A 174 -14.96 -3.90 24.60
CA ALA A 174 -14.95 -3.84 23.14
C ALA A 174 -16.36 -3.69 22.54
N LEU A 175 -17.31 -4.52 22.96
CA LEU A 175 -18.68 -4.47 22.45
C LEU A 175 -19.43 -3.22 22.91
N PRO A 176 -19.42 -2.82 24.20
CA PRO A 176 -19.96 -1.54 24.61
C PRO A 176 -19.39 -0.37 23.82
N THR A 177 -18.07 -0.27 23.71
CA THR A 177 -17.39 0.82 23.00
C THR A 177 -17.82 0.94 21.53
N VAL A 178 -17.95 -0.21 20.81
CA VAL A 178 -18.42 -0.19 19.42
C VAL A 178 -19.91 0.14 19.31
N LYS A 179 -20.71 -0.26 20.29
CA LYS A 179 -22.13 0.10 20.33
C LYS A 179 -22.36 1.58 20.64
N ASP A 180 -21.53 2.15 21.50
CA ASP A 180 -21.59 3.58 21.85
C ASP A 180 -21.07 4.47 20.71
N ASN A 181 -20.07 4.00 19.97
CA ASN A 181 -19.54 4.69 18.80
C ASN A 181 -19.13 3.70 17.70
N PRO A 182 -20.04 3.31 16.80
CA PRO A 182 -19.74 2.39 15.71
C PRO A 182 -18.75 2.98 14.68
N TYR A 183 -18.67 4.31 14.59
CA TYR A 183 -17.76 4.99 13.65
C TYR A 183 -16.28 4.78 13.98
N LEU A 184 -15.93 4.28 15.16
CA LEU A 184 -14.56 3.84 15.46
C LEU A 184 -14.02 2.85 14.40
N LEU A 185 -14.91 2.03 13.82
CA LEU A 185 -14.53 1.06 12.81
C LEU A 185 -14.24 1.68 11.43
N SER A 186 -14.66 2.91 11.18
CA SER A 186 -14.37 3.63 9.93
C SER A 186 -12.98 4.27 9.89
N GLY A 187 -12.30 4.33 11.02
CA GLY A 187 -10.93 4.85 11.11
C GLY A 187 -9.91 3.97 10.37
N GLU A 188 -8.75 4.54 10.07
CA GLU A 188 -7.66 3.85 9.35
C GLU A 188 -7.23 2.54 10.03
N ARG A 189 -7.37 2.46 11.35
CA ARG A 189 -7.01 1.30 12.14
C ARG A 189 -7.79 0.04 11.77
N TYR A 190 -9.09 0.19 11.50
CA TYR A 190 -9.98 -0.94 11.23
C TYR A 190 -10.36 -1.04 9.75
N GLY A 191 -10.23 0.03 9.00
CA GLY A 191 -10.33 0.06 7.54
C GLY A 191 -11.73 -0.17 6.96
N VAL A 192 -12.79 -0.10 7.77
CA VAL A 192 -14.16 -0.19 7.27
C VAL A 192 -14.54 1.12 6.59
N ALA A 193 -15.15 1.05 5.40
CA ALA A 193 -15.55 2.25 4.67
C ALA A 193 -16.56 3.09 5.49
N PHE A 194 -16.37 4.41 5.53
CA PHE A 194 -17.28 5.32 6.25
C PHE A 194 -18.74 5.13 5.84
N SER A 195 -19.01 5.01 4.53
CA SER A 195 -20.38 4.80 4.02
C SER A 195 -21.03 3.50 4.53
N THR A 196 -20.25 2.45 4.76
CA THR A 196 -20.73 1.18 5.33
C THR A 196 -21.05 1.38 6.81
N MET A 197 -20.16 2.02 7.56
CA MET A 197 -20.40 2.28 8.97
C MET A 197 -21.55 3.26 9.20
N ASP A 198 -21.69 4.27 8.34
CA ASP A 198 -22.81 5.21 8.39
C ASP A 198 -24.17 4.51 8.22
N ALA A 199 -24.28 3.62 7.22
CA ALA A 199 -25.48 2.82 7.03
C ALA A 199 -25.79 1.90 8.24
N ILE A 200 -24.76 1.29 8.83
CA ILE A 200 -24.90 0.43 10.01
C ILE A 200 -25.33 1.25 11.23
N ALA A 201 -24.66 2.38 11.51
CA ALA A 201 -24.98 3.24 12.64
C ALA A 201 -26.43 3.75 12.57
N ILE A 202 -26.91 4.19 11.41
CA ILE A 202 -28.29 4.57 11.20
C ILE A 202 -29.24 3.38 11.49
N SER A 203 -28.89 2.17 11.04
CA SER A 203 -29.70 0.97 11.32
C SER A 203 -29.71 0.59 12.81
N MET A 204 -28.69 0.99 13.57
CA MET A 204 -28.61 0.85 15.02
C MET A 204 -29.41 1.91 15.79
N GLY A 205 -29.94 2.92 15.09
CA GLY A 205 -30.77 3.99 15.67
C GLY A 205 -30.00 5.28 16.00
N PHE A 206 -28.78 5.44 15.45
CA PHE A 206 -28.06 6.71 15.57
C PHE A 206 -28.76 7.79 14.72
N ASP A 207 -28.92 8.98 15.29
CA ASP A 207 -29.55 10.11 14.62
C ASP A 207 -28.61 10.71 13.55
N GLY A 208 -29.21 11.33 12.53
CA GLY A 208 -28.46 12.00 11.46
C GLY A 208 -27.49 13.08 11.95
N ASP A 209 -27.80 13.70 13.10
CA ASP A 209 -27.04 14.79 13.71
C ASP A 209 -26.15 14.31 14.89
N ASP A 210 -25.96 13.01 15.03
CA ASP A 210 -25.12 12.46 16.09
C ASP A 210 -23.70 13.03 16.03
N PRO A 211 -23.13 13.52 17.14
CA PRO A 211 -21.77 14.06 17.17
C PRO A 211 -20.71 13.06 16.68
N CYS A 212 -20.83 11.77 17.02
CA CYS A 212 -19.87 10.74 16.57
C CYS A 212 -19.88 10.59 15.05
N ARG A 213 -21.06 10.72 14.41
CA ARG A 213 -21.20 10.70 12.95
C ARG A 213 -20.47 11.87 12.32
N THR A 214 -20.68 13.08 12.82
CA THR A 214 -20.08 14.30 12.28
C THR A 214 -18.58 14.33 12.51
N GLU A 215 -18.08 13.89 13.67
CA GLU A 215 -16.66 13.75 13.96
C GLU A 215 -15.97 12.79 12.98
N ALA A 216 -16.55 11.60 12.81
CA ALA A 216 -16.01 10.60 11.89
C ALA A 216 -16.04 11.07 10.43
N ALA A 217 -17.05 11.84 10.03
CA ALA A 217 -17.14 12.42 8.70
C ALA A 217 -16.04 13.46 8.45
N ILE A 218 -15.72 14.31 9.43
CA ILE A 218 -14.63 15.29 9.36
C ILE A 218 -13.28 14.56 9.21
N GLU A 219 -13.02 13.56 10.05
CA GLU A 219 -11.77 12.76 9.97
C GLU A 219 -11.67 11.99 8.65
N TYR A 220 -12.79 11.44 8.17
CA TYR A 220 -12.86 10.76 6.88
C TYR A 220 -12.53 11.72 5.72
N GLU A 221 -13.11 12.92 5.68
CA GLU A 221 -12.81 13.91 4.64
C GLU A 221 -11.35 14.32 4.64
N LEU A 222 -10.74 14.52 5.80
CA LEU A 222 -9.32 14.80 5.92
C LEU A 222 -8.47 13.60 5.40
N SER A 223 -8.78 12.37 5.82
CA SER A 223 -8.08 11.16 5.42
C SER A 223 -8.27 10.84 3.93
N TYR A 224 -9.48 10.96 3.40
CA TYR A 224 -9.80 10.77 1.99
C TYR A 224 -9.00 11.71 1.09
N ASN A 225 -8.89 12.97 1.50
CA ASN A 225 -8.16 13.98 0.74
C ASN A 225 -6.63 13.83 0.83
N MET A 226 -6.10 13.06 1.78
CA MET A 226 -4.68 12.65 1.75
C MET A 226 -4.37 11.79 0.52
N ASN A 227 -5.29 10.92 0.09
CA ASN A 227 -5.16 10.14 -1.13
C ASN A 227 -5.17 11.02 -2.41
N ASN A 228 -5.70 12.24 -2.31
CA ASN A 228 -5.60 13.27 -3.35
C ASN A 228 -4.32 14.13 -3.22
N GLY A 229 -3.42 13.76 -2.30
CA GLY A 229 -2.14 14.41 -2.05
C GLY A 229 -2.20 15.62 -1.14
N HIS A 230 -3.33 15.93 -0.51
CA HIS A 230 -3.46 17.04 0.43
C HIS A 230 -2.89 16.66 1.81
N VAL A 231 -2.17 17.58 2.46
CA VAL A 231 -1.73 17.43 3.85
C VAL A 231 -2.74 18.04 4.80
N PHE A 232 -3.43 19.09 4.36
CA PHE A 232 -4.51 19.74 5.07
C PHE A 232 -5.64 20.13 4.11
N LEU A 233 -6.81 20.44 4.65
CA LEU A 233 -7.87 21.09 3.90
C LEU A 233 -8.14 22.51 4.46
N PRO A 234 -8.44 23.50 3.58
CA PRO A 234 -8.99 24.78 4.04
C PRO A 234 -10.27 24.57 4.85
N ARG A 235 -10.43 25.26 6.00
CA ARG A 235 -11.59 25.13 6.89
C ARG A 235 -12.91 25.20 6.12
N GLU A 236 -13.09 26.22 5.29
CA GLU A 236 -14.31 26.39 4.49
C GLU A 236 -14.62 25.18 3.58
N LYS A 237 -13.57 24.60 2.98
CA LYS A 237 -13.73 23.42 2.10
C LYS A 237 -14.04 22.16 2.91
N LEU A 238 -13.42 21.99 4.07
CA LEU A 238 -13.68 20.87 4.97
C LEU A 238 -15.14 20.92 5.45
N LEU A 239 -15.61 22.07 5.92
CA LEU A 239 -17.00 22.24 6.35
C LEU A 239 -17.99 21.93 5.22
N ALA A 240 -17.77 22.49 4.03
CA ALA A 240 -18.64 22.27 2.88
C ALA A 240 -18.63 20.79 2.42
N ALA A 241 -17.47 20.13 2.36
CA ALA A 241 -17.37 18.74 1.96
C ALA A 241 -18.03 17.80 2.97
N THR A 242 -17.81 18.03 4.26
CA THR A 242 -18.42 17.23 5.34
C THR A 242 -19.94 17.41 5.36
N SER A 243 -20.43 18.65 5.29
CA SER A 243 -21.88 18.93 5.22
C SER A 243 -22.54 18.25 4.02
N GLN A 244 -21.88 18.26 2.86
CA GLN A 244 -22.37 17.57 1.66
C GLN A 244 -22.34 16.04 1.82
N LEU A 245 -21.31 15.48 2.47
CA LEU A 245 -21.15 14.04 2.66
C LEU A 245 -22.27 13.44 3.51
N ILE A 246 -22.57 14.07 4.64
CA ILE A 246 -23.53 13.53 5.63
C ILE A 246 -24.91 14.20 5.58
N GLY A 247 -25.10 15.26 4.79
CA GLY A 247 -26.37 15.97 4.67
C GLY A 247 -26.75 16.81 5.89
N THR A 248 -25.79 17.13 6.76
CA THR A 248 -25.97 17.94 7.98
C THR A 248 -25.66 19.41 7.68
N ASP A 249 -26.27 20.34 8.40
CA ASP A 249 -26.02 21.76 8.22
C ASP A 249 -24.59 22.16 8.59
N ALA A 250 -24.10 23.26 7.99
CA ALA A 250 -22.74 23.71 8.15
C ALA A 250 -22.42 24.20 9.59
N GLU A 251 -23.41 24.69 10.33
CA GLU A 251 -23.25 25.20 11.70
C GLU A 251 -22.92 24.02 12.66
N THR A 252 -23.66 22.92 12.56
CA THR A 252 -23.43 21.69 13.33
C THR A 252 -22.05 21.12 13.04
N VAL A 253 -21.62 21.07 11.76
CA VAL A 253 -20.27 20.62 11.37
C VAL A 253 -19.20 21.55 11.95
N GLU A 254 -19.43 22.85 11.95
CA GLU A 254 -18.49 23.84 12.48
C GLU A 254 -18.30 23.69 14.00
N ILE A 255 -19.37 23.53 14.76
CA ILE A 255 -19.34 23.28 16.20
C ILE A 255 -18.54 22.00 16.50
N THR A 256 -18.78 20.93 15.73
CA THR A 256 -18.09 19.66 15.91
C THR A 256 -16.59 19.80 15.57
N LEU A 257 -16.25 20.52 14.51
CA LEU A 257 -14.85 20.80 14.16
C LEU A 257 -14.15 21.57 15.27
N ASP A 258 -14.81 22.58 15.87
CA ASP A 258 -14.24 23.35 16.98
C ASP A 258 -14.01 22.48 18.23
N ASN A 259 -14.88 21.51 18.50
CA ASN A 259 -14.67 20.50 19.54
C ASN A 259 -13.45 19.59 19.24
N LEU A 260 -13.27 19.14 17.99
CA LEU A 260 -12.12 18.37 17.56
C LEU A 260 -10.81 19.18 17.69
N LEU A 261 -10.86 20.47 17.37
CA LEU A 261 -9.75 21.40 17.56
C LEU A 261 -9.41 21.57 19.04
N ALA A 262 -10.41 21.76 19.90
CA ALA A 262 -10.21 21.91 21.35
C ALA A 262 -9.58 20.64 21.99
N ARG A 263 -9.98 19.45 21.54
CA ARG A 263 -9.39 18.17 21.98
C ARG A 263 -8.05 17.89 21.30
N GLY A 264 -7.71 18.66 20.26
CA GLY A 264 -6.48 18.51 19.48
C GLY A 264 -6.44 17.26 18.60
N ALA A 265 -7.57 16.65 18.27
CA ALA A 265 -7.65 15.57 17.26
C ALA A 265 -7.39 16.14 15.86
N VAL A 266 -7.91 17.33 15.59
CA VAL A 266 -7.59 18.16 14.41
C VAL A 266 -6.75 19.35 14.86
N VAL A 267 -5.83 19.80 14.02
CA VAL A 267 -5.01 20.99 14.27
C VAL A 267 -5.31 22.03 13.20
N GLN A 268 -5.63 23.24 13.61
CA GLN A 268 -5.80 24.37 12.69
C GLN A 268 -4.58 25.27 12.71
N GLN A 269 -4.07 25.60 11.53
CA GLN A 269 -2.99 26.56 11.39
C GLN A 269 -3.21 27.46 10.17
N ARG A 270 -2.91 28.73 10.32
CA ARG A 270 -2.94 29.70 9.22
C ARG A 270 -1.69 29.56 8.35
N ILE A 271 -1.86 29.07 7.13
CA ILE A 271 -0.82 28.92 6.11
C ILE A 271 -1.05 29.97 5.02
N ALA A 272 -0.19 30.97 4.97
CA ALA A 272 -0.39 32.17 4.15
C ALA A 272 -1.73 32.86 4.52
N ASN A 273 -2.71 32.81 3.64
CA ASN A 273 -4.03 33.41 3.88
C ASN A 273 -5.14 32.33 3.99
N VAL A 274 -4.77 31.08 4.32
CA VAL A 274 -5.71 29.97 4.40
C VAL A 274 -5.65 29.38 5.81
N ASP A 275 -6.80 29.20 6.45
CA ASP A 275 -6.92 28.45 7.69
C ASP A 275 -6.99 26.96 7.35
N GLY A 276 -5.85 26.27 7.49
CA GLY A 276 -5.71 24.86 7.15
C GLY A 276 -6.02 23.96 8.34
N CYS A 277 -6.90 22.98 8.15
CA CYS A 277 -7.24 21.95 9.12
C CYS A 277 -6.49 20.67 8.76
N TYR A 278 -5.74 20.14 9.71
CA TYR A 278 -4.88 18.97 9.60
C TYR A 278 -5.37 17.84 10.52
N LEU A 279 -5.23 16.60 10.10
CA LEU A 279 -5.08 15.52 11.07
C LEU A 279 -3.81 15.74 11.89
N ARG A 280 -3.87 15.56 13.22
CA ARG A 280 -2.74 15.81 14.13
C ARG A 280 -1.42 15.20 13.64
N ARG A 281 -1.43 13.92 13.24
CA ARG A 281 -0.26 13.21 12.73
C ARG A 281 0.37 13.87 11.51
N MET A 282 -0.44 14.43 10.60
CA MET A 282 0.06 15.10 9.39
C MET A 282 0.69 16.45 9.70
N TYR A 283 0.10 17.18 10.67
CA TYR A 283 0.68 18.41 11.20
C TYR A 283 2.05 18.16 11.85
N GLU A 284 2.11 17.16 12.73
CA GLU A 284 3.35 16.77 13.42
C GLU A 284 4.43 16.29 12.45
N ALA A 285 4.03 15.49 11.43
CA ALA A 285 4.93 15.03 10.37
C ALA A 285 5.55 16.21 9.61
N GLU A 286 4.75 17.19 9.23
CA GLU A 286 5.20 18.35 8.46
C GLU A 286 6.14 19.26 9.30
N CYS A 287 5.83 19.47 10.57
CA CYS A 287 6.70 20.17 11.52
C CYS A 287 8.04 19.45 11.68
N TYR A 288 7.98 18.14 11.96
CA TYR A 288 9.17 17.32 12.16
C TYR A 288 10.11 17.33 10.94
N VAL A 289 9.53 17.16 9.74
CA VAL A 289 10.30 17.18 8.49
C VAL A 289 11.02 18.52 8.32
N ALA A 290 10.34 19.65 8.58
CA ALA A 290 10.95 20.97 8.48
C ALA A 290 12.07 21.18 9.49
N GLU A 291 11.85 20.82 10.76
CA GLU A 291 12.84 20.95 11.86
C GLU A 291 14.07 20.07 11.62
N LYS A 292 13.87 18.80 11.23
CA LYS A 292 14.96 17.86 11.01
C LYS A 292 15.81 18.21 9.79
N LEU A 293 15.20 18.65 8.70
CA LEU A 293 15.92 19.14 7.52
C LEU A 293 16.79 20.37 7.87
N ARG A 294 16.26 21.29 8.67
CA ARG A 294 17.04 22.40 9.18
C ARG A 294 18.21 21.93 10.03
N ALA A 295 17.96 21.03 10.98
CA ALA A 295 19.01 20.50 11.86
C ALA A 295 20.14 19.81 11.08
N LEU A 296 19.80 19.06 10.01
CA LEU A 296 20.80 18.43 9.14
C LEU A 296 21.54 19.44 8.27
N ARG A 297 20.87 20.50 7.78
CA ARG A 297 21.49 21.58 7.00
C ARG A 297 22.50 22.37 7.83
N ASP A 298 22.12 22.71 9.06
CA ASP A 298 22.86 23.60 9.94
C ASP A 298 23.92 22.84 10.79
N ALA A 299 23.99 21.52 10.66
CA ALA A 299 24.96 20.70 11.37
C ALA A 299 26.40 21.00 10.90
N ASP A 300 27.34 20.98 11.81
CA ASP A 300 28.74 21.08 11.45
C ASP A 300 29.24 19.81 10.75
N HIS A 301 29.72 19.97 9.52
CA HIS A 301 30.29 18.91 8.73
C HIS A 301 31.76 19.14 8.45
N GLU A 302 32.54 18.07 8.48
CA GLU A 302 33.93 18.14 8.03
C GLU A 302 33.95 18.48 6.54
N VAL A 303 34.52 19.65 6.23
CA VAL A 303 34.67 20.16 4.87
C VAL A 303 35.92 19.57 4.25
N LEU A 304 35.77 18.94 3.09
CA LEU A 304 36.90 18.39 2.35
C LEU A 304 37.80 19.51 1.83
N ARG A 305 39.02 19.62 2.41
CA ARG A 305 40.03 20.53 1.91
C ARG A 305 40.44 20.08 0.49
N HIS A 306 40.43 21.01 -0.47
CA HIS A 306 40.81 20.74 -1.86
C HIS A 306 39.83 19.84 -2.63
N ALA A 307 38.50 19.93 -2.40
CA ALA A 307 37.47 19.18 -3.10
C ALA A 307 37.63 19.21 -4.64
N ASP A 308 38.05 20.36 -5.21
CA ASP A 308 38.29 20.47 -6.64
C ASP A 308 39.38 19.53 -7.17
N LYS A 309 40.47 19.32 -6.40
CA LYS A 309 41.52 18.36 -6.81
C LYS A 309 41.03 16.93 -6.76
N VAL A 310 40.22 16.57 -5.76
CA VAL A 310 39.64 15.21 -5.66
C VAL A 310 38.66 14.98 -6.81
N ILE A 311 37.90 16.00 -7.20
CA ILE A 311 37.00 15.91 -8.37
C ILE A 311 37.80 15.75 -9.65
N ASP A 312 38.91 16.50 -9.84
CA ASP A 312 39.79 16.35 -11.01
C ASP A 312 40.37 14.93 -11.11
N GLU A 313 40.77 14.32 -9.97
CA GLU A 313 41.21 12.94 -9.92
C GLU A 313 40.10 11.94 -10.28
N ILE A 314 38.85 12.19 -9.82
CA ILE A 314 37.70 11.37 -10.16
C ILE A 314 37.42 11.45 -11.67
N GLU A 315 37.49 12.63 -12.27
CA GLU A 315 37.36 12.85 -13.71
C GLU A 315 38.40 12.06 -14.50
N GLN A 316 39.67 12.13 -14.07
CA GLN A 316 40.78 11.41 -14.71
C GLN A 316 40.62 9.89 -14.61
N VAL A 317 40.34 9.37 -13.42
CA VAL A 317 40.16 7.90 -13.22
C VAL A 317 39.00 7.36 -14.01
N ARG A 318 37.92 8.12 -14.10
CA ARG A 318 36.70 7.71 -14.80
C ARG A 318 36.70 8.07 -16.28
N GLN A 319 37.69 8.81 -16.78
CA GLN A 319 37.78 9.31 -18.15
C GLN A 319 36.53 10.10 -18.56
N ILE A 320 36.02 10.92 -17.69
CA ILE A 320 34.86 11.80 -17.91
C ILE A 320 35.22 13.24 -17.58
N THR A 321 34.45 14.20 -18.12
CA THR A 321 34.50 15.60 -17.71
C THR A 321 33.12 16.00 -17.26
N TYR A 322 33.00 16.48 -16.03
CA TYR A 322 31.72 16.98 -15.53
C TYR A 322 31.36 18.34 -16.16
N ALA A 323 30.10 18.49 -16.53
CA ALA A 323 29.55 19.80 -16.83
C ALA A 323 29.62 20.70 -15.58
N PRO A 324 29.67 22.04 -15.70
CA PRO A 324 29.80 22.96 -14.56
C PRO A 324 28.80 22.69 -13.43
N GLN A 325 27.54 22.44 -13.78
CA GLN A 325 26.48 22.14 -12.79
C GLN A 325 26.68 20.78 -12.12
N GLN A 326 27.15 19.76 -12.86
CA GLN A 326 27.47 18.47 -12.27
C GLN A 326 28.64 18.55 -11.30
N ARG A 327 29.71 19.28 -11.68
CA ARG A 327 30.86 19.53 -10.82
C ARG A 327 30.44 20.29 -9.56
N GLN A 328 29.57 21.30 -9.70
CA GLN A 328 28.99 22.03 -8.57
C GLN A 328 28.21 21.09 -7.63
N ALA A 329 27.40 20.17 -8.17
CA ALA A 329 26.66 19.22 -7.36
C ALA A 329 27.58 18.31 -6.53
N VAL A 330 28.63 17.77 -7.15
CA VAL A 330 29.62 16.93 -6.46
C VAL A 330 30.33 17.73 -5.37
N LYS A 331 30.73 18.97 -5.63
CA LYS A 331 31.37 19.85 -4.66
C LYS A 331 30.47 20.18 -3.48
N LEU A 332 29.22 20.63 -3.76
CA LEU A 332 28.27 20.99 -2.71
C LEU A 332 27.87 19.79 -1.85
N ALA A 333 27.84 18.56 -2.40
CA ALA A 333 27.60 17.37 -1.60
C ALA A 333 28.66 17.16 -0.49
N ALA A 334 29.92 17.55 -0.74
CA ALA A 334 30.98 17.51 0.28
C ALA A 334 30.89 18.64 1.30
N GLU A 335 30.30 19.76 0.93
CA GLU A 335 30.26 20.99 1.75
C GLU A 335 28.98 21.11 2.59
N GLN A 336 27.88 20.53 2.14
CA GLN A 336 26.55 20.74 2.71
C GLN A 336 26.04 19.49 3.44
N GLY A 337 25.28 19.67 4.52
CA GLY A 337 24.60 18.59 5.20
C GLY A 337 23.38 18.07 4.44
N VAL A 338 22.70 18.94 3.66
CA VAL A 338 21.56 18.59 2.83
C VAL A 338 21.71 19.20 1.45
N LEU A 339 21.52 18.40 0.40
CA LEU A 339 21.59 18.85 -0.99
C LEU A 339 20.42 18.30 -1.81
N LEU A 340 19.81 19.17 -2.62
CA LEU A 340 18.85 18.78 -3.66
C LEU A 340 19.53 18.80 -5.03
N LEU A 341 19.43 17.69 -5.76
CA LEU A 341 19.89 17.56 -7.14
C LEU A 341 18.70 17.35 -8.05
N THR A 342 18.43 18.29 -8.93
CA THR A 342 17.27 18.23 -9.83
C THR A 342 17.70 18.22 -11.28
N GLY A 343 16.84 17.68 -12.14
CA GLY A 343 17.05 17.72 -13.60
C GLY A 343 16.13 16.77 -14.34
N GLY A 344 15.87 17.08 -15.61
CA GLY A 344 15.10 16.24 -16.50
C GLY A 344 15.89 15.04 -17.07
N PRO A 345 15.32 14.32 -18.04
CA PRO A 345 16.01 13.23 -18.73
C PRO A 345 17.19 13.76 -19.53
N GLY A 346 18.28 12.98 -19.60
CA GLY A 346 19.48 13.34 -20.36
C GLY A 346 20.36 14.42 -19.77
N THR A 347 20.08 14.94 -18.56
CA THR A 347 20.89 15.97 -17.89
C THR A 347 22.05 15.42 -17.06
N GLY A 348 22.17 14.11 -16.97
CA GLY A 348 23.30 13.45 -16.30
C GLY A 348 23.18 13.38 -14.77
N LYS A 349 21.98 13.33 -14.21
CA LYS A 349 21.75 13.10 -12.76
C LYS A 349 22.54 11.89 -12.24
N THR A 350 22.43 10.76 -12.94
CA THR A 350 23.14 9.52 -12.57
C THR A 350 24.66 9.66 -12.53
N THR A 351 25.22 10.41 -13.50
CA THR A 351 26.66 10.69 -13.54
C THR A 351 27.10 11.51 -12.32
N SER A 352 26.29 12.50 -11.95
CA SER A 352 26.53 13.31 -10.73
C SER A 352 26.43 12.46 -9.46
N VAL A 353 25.42 11.60 -9.35
CA VAL A 353 25.25 10.68 -8.21
C VAL A 353 26.47 9.77 -8.05
N ARG A 354 26.94 9.17 -9.15
CA ARG A 354 28.17 8.34 -9.14
C ARG A 354 29.40 9.14 -8.67
N GLY A 355 29.49 10.41 -9.08
CA GLY A 355 30.55 11.32 -8.64
C GLY A 355 30.48 11.56 -7.12
N ILE A 356 29.27 11.84 -6.62
CA ILE A 356 29.02 12.08 -5.19
C ILE A 356 29.34 10.82 -4.37
N VAL A 357 28.90 9.64 -4.81
CA VAL A 357 29.24 8.36 -4.15
C VAL A 357 30.77 8.19 -4.04
N THR A 358 31.48 8.35 -5.17
CA THR A 358 32.93 8.20 -5.18
C THR A 358 33.63 9.24 -4.30
N LEU A 359 33.11 10.46 -4.26
CA LEU A 359 33.64 11.51 -3.38
C LEU A 359 33.45 11.14 -1.92
N PHE A 360 32.28 10.71 -1.51
CA PHE A 360 32.00 10.30 -0.14
C PHE A 360 32.85 9.10 0.30
N GLU A 361 33.04 8.12 -0.58
CA GLU A 361 33.94 6.98 -0.32
C GLU A 361 35.38 7.42 -0.10
N ARG A 362 35.88 8.40 -0.88
CA ARG A 362 37.22 8.99 -0.66
C ARG A 362 37.33 9.82 0.63
N MET A 363 36.19 10.32 1.11
CA MET A 363 36.11 10.97 2.43
C MET A 363 36.04 9.94 3.58
N GLY A 364 35.97 8.64 3.28
CA GLY A 364 35.85 7.57 4.26
C GLY A 364 34.44 7.46 4.87
N LEU A 365 33.40 8.02 4.21
CA LEU A 365 32.03 8.00 4.69
C LEU A 365 31.33 6.70 4.30
N GLU A 366 30.56 6.13 5.22
CA GLU A 366 29.65 5.04 4.93
C GLU A 366 28.41 5.57 4.19
N VAL A 367 28.27 5.18 2.92
CA VAL A 367 27.22 5.68 2.01
C VAL A 367 26.12 4.68 1.84
N LEU A 368 24.89 5.12 2.04
CA LEU A 368 23.68 4.33 1.82
C LEU A 368 22.88 4.88 0.61
N LEU A 369 22.53 3.99 -0.33
CA LEU A 369 21.79 4.33 -1.53
C LEU A 369 20.34 3.86 -1.39
N LEU A 370 19.39 4.77 -1.56
CA LEU A 370 17.98 4.52 -1.35
C LEU A 370 17.12 4.99 -2.54
N ALA A 371 16.00 4.31 -2.76
CA ALA A 371 14.97 4.75 -3.69
C ALA A 371 13.56 4.38 -3.16
N PRO A 372 12.49 5.03 -3.61
CA PRO A 372 11.13 4.72 -3.16
C PRO A 372 10.59 3.38 -3.70
N THR A 373 11.11 2.88 -4.83
CA THR A 373 10.65 1.65 -5.48
C THR A 373 11.78 0.66 -5.70
N GLY A 374 11.45 -0.64 -5.75
CA GLY A 374 12.43 -1.71 -5.99
C GLY A 374 13.17 -1.56 -7.32
N ARG A 375 12.46 -1.15 -8.38
CA ARG A 375 13.06 -0.93 -9.71
C ARG A 375 14.03 0.24 -9.73
N ALA A 376 13.68 1.35 -9.08
CA ALA A 376 14.58 2.49 -8.97
C ALA A 376 15.83 2.13 -8.15
N ALA A 377 15.68 1.36 -7.06
CA ALA A 377 16.79 0.85 -6.27
C ALA A 377 17.69 -0.07 -7.09
N LYS A 378 17.13 -1.05 -7.83
CA LYS A 378 17.89 -1.95 -8.70
C LYS A 378 18.68 -1.16 -9.74
N ARG A 379 18.04 -0.22 -10.42
CA ARG A 379 18.70 0.67 -11.37
C ARG A 379 19.86 1.45 -10.75
N MET A 380 19.63 2.01 -9.57
CA MET A 380 20.66 2.74 -8.84
C MET A 380 21.83 1.85 -8.46
N SER A 381 21.58 0.57 -8.08
CA SER A 381 22.62 -0.42 -7.81
C SER A 381 23.47 -0.71 -9.06
N GLU A 382 22.84 -0.95 -10.20
CA GLU A 382 23.51 -1.23 -11.46
C GLU A 382 24.39 -0.04 -11.90
N LEU A 383 23.87 1.17 -11.79
CA LEU A 383 24.55 2.38 -12.24
C LEU A 383 25.68 2.81 -11.31
N CYS A 384 25.53 2.64 -10.01
CA CYS A 384 26.54 3.01 -9.02
C CYS A 384 27.50 1.85 -8.69
N SER A 385 27.23 0.63 -9.19
CA SER A 385 27.97 -0.61 -8.85
C SER A 385 28.06 -0.82 -7.32
N ARG A 386 27.00 -0.47 -6.61
CA ARG A 386 26.88 -0.56 -5.16
C ARG A 386 25.44 -0.93 -4.81
N GLU A 387 25.24 -1.72 -3.76
CA GLU A 387 23.91 -2.10 -3.32
C GLU A 387 23.06 -0.88 -2.97
N ALA A 388 21.88 -0.80 -3.57
CA ALA A 388 20.84 0.16 -3.22
C ALA A 388 19.58 -0.61 -2.85
N GLN A 389 18.78 -0.06 -1.96
CA GLN A 389 17.56 -0.69 -1.49
C GLN A 389 16.39 0.30 -1.42
N THR A 390 15.17 -0.22 -1.24
CA THR A 390 14.03 0.67 -1.04
C THR A 390 14.09 1.32 0.33
N ILE A 391 13.57 2.56 0.44
CA ILE A 391 13.45 3.26 1.73
C ILE A 391 12.73 2.37 2.74
N HIS A 392 11.61 1.74 2.35
CA HIS A 392 10.83 0.87 3.21
C HIS A 392 11.62 -0.33 3.75
N ARG A 393 12.40 -1.00 2.88
CA ARG A 393 13.24 -2.14 3.28
C ARG A 393 14.36 -1.69 4.20
N CYS A 394 15.01 -0.57 3.88
CA CYS A 394 16.07 0.00 4.69
C CYS A 394 15.62 0.33 6.10
N LEU A 395 14.41 0.90 6.22
CA LEU A 395 13.82 1.24 7.51
C LEU A 395 13.29 0.02 8.27
N GLY A 396 13.28 -1.17 7.65
CA GLY A 396 12.70 -2.36 8.26
C GLY A 396 11.21 -2.16 8.54
N MET A 397 10.46 -1.78 7.49
CA MET A 397 9.02 -1.60 7.59
C MET A 397 8.37 -2.92 8.01
N HIS A 398 7.57 -2.87 9.03
CA HIS A 398 6.76 -3.97 9.53
C HIS A 398 5.31 -3.51 9.59
N TYR A 399 4.43 -4.30 8.96
CA TYR A 399 3.00 -4.11 9.10
C TYR A 399 2.54 -4.96 10.28
N ASN A 400 2.04 -4.30 11.31
CA ASN A 400 1.44 -5.00 12.43
C ASN A 400 -0.03 -5.30 12.08
N GLU A 401 -0.32 -6.55 11.69
CA GLU A 401 -1.67 -7.00 11.35
C GLU A 401 -2.68 -6.79 12.49
N LEU A 402 -2.18 -6.73 13.73
CA LEU A 402 -3.02 -6.58 14.92
C LEU A 402 -3.47 -5.15 15.17
N THR A 403 -2.59 -4.18 14.89
CA THR A 403 -2.89 -2.75 15.07
C THR A 403 -3.24 -2.07 13.75
N CYS A 404 -3.09 -2.78 12.61
CA CYS A 404 -3.17 -2.24 11.25
C CYS A 404 -2.25 -1.03 11.04
N GLU A 405 -1.17 -0.94 11.82
CA GLU A 405 -0.22 0.15 11.76
C GLU A 405 1.05 -0.27 11.03
N VAL A 406 1.55 0.63 10.20
CA VAL A 406 2.88 0.52 9.64
C VAL A 406 3.87 1.08 10.64
N THR A 407 4.81 0.26 11.07
CA THR A 407 5.91 0.66 11.93
C THR A 407 7.25 0.46 11.24
N PHE A 408 8.24 1.24 11.65
CA PHE A 408 9.58 1.15 11.12
C PHE A 408 10.54 0.76 12.25
N ARG A 409 11.32 -0.30 12.04
CA ARG A 409 12.32 -0.75 12.98
C ARG A 409 13.41 0.32 13.17
N LYS A 410 13.90 0.87 12.05
CA LYS A 410 14.88 1.96 12.06
C LYS A 410 14.17 3.29 12.32
N ASN A 411 14.55 3.96 13.40
CA ASN A 411 13.95 5.20 13.89
C ASN A 411 14.96 5.96 14.78
N ALA A 412 14.52 6.94 15.53
CA ALA A 412 15.41 7.72 16.41
C ALA A 412 16.09 6.89 17.52
N SER A 413 15.47 5.77 17.95
CA SER A 413 16.03 4.86 18.95
C SER A 413 17.02 3.85 18.35
N GLU A 414 16.79 3.43 17.12
CA GLU A 414 17.66 2.53 16.35
C GLU A 414 17.96 3.15 14.98
N PRO A 415 18.84 4.16 14.90
CA PRO A 415 19.09 4.89 13.66
C PRO A 415 19.86 4.04 12.61
N LEU A 416 19.87 4.53 11.38
CA LEU A 416 20.66 3.96 10.29
C LEU A 416 22.16 4.16 10.57
N GLU A 417 22.95 3.14 10.26
CA GLU A 417 24.42 3.17 10.41
C GLU A 417 25.06 3.70 9.12
N ALA A 418 24.79 4.95 8.79
CA ALA A 418 25.32 5.62 7.61
C ALA A 418 25.73 7.06 7.92
N ASP A 419 26.83 7.50 7.31
CA ASP A 419 27.33 8.87 7.41
C ASP A 419 26.72 9.75 6.32
N ALA A 420 26.35 9.14 5.20
CA ALA A 420 25.70 9.81 4.09
C ALA A 420 24.60 8.95 3.48
N VAL A 421 23.47 9.54 3.20
CA VAL A 421 22.31 8.91 2.54
C VAL A 421 22.03 9.64 1.24
N ILE A 422 21.93 8.87 0.14
CA ILE A 422 21.53 9.38 -1.17
C ILE A 422 20.21 8.74 -1.56
N VAL A 423 19.20 9.57 -1.81
CA VAL A 423 17.84 9.12 -2.20
C VAL A 423 17.56 9.55 -3.63
N ASP A 424 17.30 8.61 -4.51
CA ASP A 424 16.86 8.89 -5.90
C ASP A 424 15.33 8.82 -6.02
N GLU A 425 14.80 9.34 -7.13
CA GLU A 425 13.37 9.41 -7.43
C GLU A 425 12.54 10.10 -6.32
N MET A 426 13.08 11.18 -5.75
CA MET A 426 12.45 11.92 -4.63
C MET A 426 11.06 12.49 -4.96
N SER A 427 10.70 12.64 -6.22
CA SER A 427 9.35 13.05 -6.64
C SER A 427 8.26 12.09 -6.14
N MET A 428 8.60 10.83 -5.87
CA MET A 428 7.67 9.78 -5.42
C MET A 428 7.57 9.68 -3.89
N VAL A 429 8.40 10.39 -3.13
CA VAL A 429 8.43 10.34 -1.66
C VAL A 429 7.36 11.29 -1.10
N ASP A 430 6.42 10.74 -0.34
CA ASP A 430 5.39 11.51 0.37
C ASP A 430 5.85 11.99 1.75
N LEU A 431 5.00 12.73 2.43
CA LEU A 431 5.34 13.33 3.72
C LEU A 431 5.54 12.27 4.83
N PRO A 432 4.70 11.25 5.00
CA PRO A 432 4.93 10.21 6.00
C PRO A 432 6.22 9.42 5.79
N LEU A 433 6.53 9.06 4.55
CA LEU A 433 7.76 8.32 4.22
C LEU A 433 9.00 9.19 4.45
N MET A 434 8.92 10.49 4.12
CA MET A 434 10.00 11.43 4.41
C MET A 434 10.22 11.60 5.91
N GLN A 435 9.15 11.70 6.70
CA GLN A 435 9.24 11.73 8.16
C GLN A 435 9.94 10.48 8.70
N ALA A 436 9.51 9.30 8.26
CA ALA A 436 10.09 8.03 8.70
C ALA A 436 11.60 7.94 8.37
N LEU A 437 11.98 8.34 7.15
CA LEU A 437 13.39 8.39 6.76
C LEU A 437 14.19 9.33 7.65
N LEU A 438 13.72 10.56 7.83
CA LEU A 438 14.42 11.57 8.65
C LEU A 438 14.51 11.17 10.12
N CYS A 439 13.51 10.45 10.65
CA CYS A 439 13.55 9.88 11.99
C CYS A 439 14.72 8.92 12.19
N ALA A 440 15.05 8.16 11.15
CA ALA A 440 16.12 7.16 11.20
C ALA A 440 17.52 7.73 10.94
N LEU A 441 17.64 8.99 10.52
CA LEU A 441 18.94 9.62 10.28
C LEU A 441 19.59 10.10 11.58
N ARG A 442 20.87 9.77 11.75
CA ARG A 442 21.72 10.30 12.84
C ARG A 442 21.91 11.81 12.71
N PRO A 443 22.12 12.52 13.81
CA PRO A 443 22.65 13.89 13.77
C PRO A 443 23.96 13.92 12.98
N GLY A 444 24.13 14.91 12.09
CA GLY A 444 25.31 15.02 11.25
C GLY A 444 25.38 14.07 10.04
N CYS A 445 24.37 13.25 9.79
CA CYS A 445 24.28 12.50 8.55
C CYS A 445 24.05 13.43 7.35
N ARG A 446 24.81 13.24 6.26
CA ARG A 446 24.61 13.98 5.01
C ARG A 446 23.44 13.38 4.22
N LEU A 447 22.59 14.23 3.67
CA LEU A 447 21.43 13.82 2.90
C LEU A 447 21.44 14.44 1.51
N VAL A 448 21.60 13.62 0.48
CA VAL A 448 21.49 14.04 -0.92
C VAL A 448 20.20 13.48 -1.51
N MET A 449 19.35 14.36 -1.99
CA MET A 449 18.05 14.01 -2.55
C MET A 449 18.02 14.35 -4.03
N VAL A 450 17.76 13.33 -4.85
CA VAL A 450 17.82 13.40 -6.30
C VAL A 450 16.43 13.17 -6.90
N GLY A 451 16.04 13.94 -7.90
CA GLY A 451 14.74 13.75 -8.52
C GLY A 451 14.45 14.72 -9.66
N ASP A 452 13.26 14.57 -10.19
CA ASP A 452 12.74 15.41 -11.25
C ASP A 452 11.41 16.05 -10.78
N PRO A 453 11.37 17.38 -10.52
CA PRO A 453 10.20 18.05 -9.97
C PRO A 453 9.04 18.19 -10.98
N ASP A 454 9.29 17.91 -12.25
CA ASP A 454 8.30 18.01 -13.31
C ASP A 454 7.62 16.68 -13.64
N GLN A 455 8.14 15.58 -13.11
CA GLN A 455 7.44 14.29 -13.08
C GLN A 455 6.22 14.33 -12.15
N LEU A 456 5.40 13.29 -12.24
CA LEU A 456 4.25 13.14 -11.36
C LEU A 456 4.69 13.11 -9.89
N PRO A 457 3.99 13.81 -9.00
CA PRO A 457 4.28 13.78 -7.57
C PRO A 457 3.94 12.42 -6.95
N SER A 458 4.31 12.23 -5.68
CA SER A 458 3.93 11.07 -4.85
C SER A 458 2.43 10.78 -4.91
N VAL A 459 2.03 9.53 -4.71
CA VAL A 459 0.61 9.19 -4.59
C VAL A 459 0.05 9.70 -3.26
N GLY A 460 0.82 9.57 -2.16
CA GLY A 460 0.42 10.01 -0.84
C GLY A 460 0.49 11.52 -0.63
N ALA A 461 0.19 11.94 0.60
CA ALA A 461 0.04 13.33 0.98
C ALA A 461 1.35 14.12 0.92
N GLY A 462 1.25 15.36 0.45
CA GLY A 462 2.37 16.29 0.32
C GLY A 462 3.00 16.34 -1.08
N ASN A 463 3.88 17.30 -1.26
CA ASN A 463 4.73 17.45 -2.43
C ASN A 463 6.14 17.83 -1.98
N VAL A 464 6.70 16.95 -1.14
CA VAL A 464 7.88 17.21 -0.32
C VAL A 464 9.05 17.76 -1.16
N PHE A 465 9.40 17.07 -2.25
CA PHE A 465 10.53 17.47 -3.09
C PHE A 465 10.34 18.86 -3.74
N SER A 466 9.15 19.09 -4.30
CA SER A 466 8.83 20.40 -4.91
C SER A 466 8.75 21.52 -3.85
N ASP A 467 8.22 21.22 -2.65
CA ASP A 467 8.13 22.20 -1.57
C ASP A 467 9.51 22.59 -1.04
N MET A 468 10.43 21.64 -0.92
CA MET A 468 11.82 21.88 -0.56
C MET A 468 12.53 22.78 -1.59
N ILE A 469 12.44 22.43 -2.88
CA ILE A 469 13.03 23.25 -3.96
C ILE A 469 12.47 24.68 -3.94
N ARG A 470 11.13 24.80 -3.87
CA ARG A 470 10.46 26.12 -3.89
C ARG A 470 10.62 26.91 -2.60
N SER A 471 11.05 26.30 -1.54
CA SER A 471 11.41 27.03 -0.32
C SER A 471 12.60 27.94 -0.55
N GLY A 472 13.57 27.51 -1.36
CA GLY A 472 14.83 28.20 -1.59
C GLY A 472 15.79 28.18 -0.39
N VAL A 473 15.46 27.40 0.66
CA VAL A 473 16.23 27.34 1.92
C VAL A 473 17.28 26.23 1.87
N ILE A 474 16.99 25.15 1.12
CA ILE A 474 17.89 24.01 1.00
C ILE A 474 18.75 24.18 -0.25
N PRO A 475 20.08 24.00 -0.15
CA PRO A 475 20.97 24.04 -1.30
C PRO A 475 20.49 23.15 -2.43
N THR A 476 20.32 23.74 -3.61
CA THR A 476 19.74 23.06 -4.77
C THR A 476 20.61 23.28 -6.01
N VAL A 477 20.96 22.18 -6.70
CA VAL A 477 21.61 22.23 -8.00
C VAL A 477 20.62 21.70 -9.05
N ALA A 478 20.28 22.55 -10.03
CA ALA A 478 19.44 22.20 -11.14
C ALA A 478 20.31 21.90 -12.38
N LEU A 479 20.31 20.65 -12.82
CA LEU A 479 20.97 20.23 -14.07
C LEU A 479 20.07 20.60 -15.25
N THR A 480 20.45 21.63 -15.99
CA THR A 480 19.66 22.13 -17.13
C THR A 480 20.30 21.79 -18.46
N GLU A 481 21.58 21.45 -18.47
CA GLU A 481 22.31 21.14 -19.69
C GLU A 481 21.99 19.73 -20.19
N ILE A 482 21.53 19.62 -21.42
CA ILE A 482 21.28 18.34 -22.09
C ILE A 482 22.55 17.96 -22.85
N PHE A 483 23.09 16.78 -22.57
CA PHE A 483 24.30 16.32 -23.25
C PHE A 483 24.09 16.06 -24.74
N ARG A 484 25.14 16.29 -25.54
CA ARG A 484 25.09 16.22 -26.99
C ARG A 484 24.48 14.92 -27.54
N GLN A 485 24.81 13.78 -26.94
CA GLN A 485 24.20 12.49 -27.31
C GLN A 485 22.69 12.46 -27.04
N ALA A 486 22.24 13.03 -25.91
CA ALA A 486 20.85 13.11 -25.53
C ALA A 486 20.07 14.11 -26.41
N GLN A 487 20.72 15.16 -26.94
CA GLN A 487 20.09 16.11 -27.84
C GLN A 487 19.69 15.48 -29.19
N GLN A 488 20.32 14.40 -29.61
CA GLN A 488 19.95 13.67 -30.83
C GLN A 488 18.66 12.87 -30.69
N SER A 489 18.30 12.47 -29.46
CA SER A 489 17.07 11.74 -29.16
C SER A 489 15.83 12.62 -29.29
N ALA A 490 14.87 12.19 -30.11
CA ALA A 490 13.58 12.87 -30.23
C ALA A 490 12.70 12.65 -28.98
N ILE A 491 12.88 11.54 -28.27
CA ILE A 491 12.23 11.29 -26.97
C ILE A 491 12.60 12.42 -26.00
N ILE A 492 13.90 12.71 -25.86
CA ILE A 492 14.40 13.74 -24.94
C ILE A 492 13.97 15.15 -25.39
N ARG A 493 14.09 15.46 -26.68
CA ARG A 493 13.63 16.76 -27.21
C ARG A 493 12.14 16.99 -26.97
N ASN A 494 11.32 15.96 -27.24
CA ASN A 494 9.88 16.04 -27.03
C ASN A 494 9.53 16.12 -25.54
N ALA A 495 10.23 15.41 -24.66
CA ALA A 495 10.06 15.54 -23.21
C ALA A 495 10.32 16.99 -22.75
N HIS A 496 11.41 17.61 -23.22
CA HIS A 496 11.70 19.02 -22.90
C HIS A 496 10.69 19.99 -23.49
N ALA A 497 10.26 19.78 -24.74
CA ALA A 497 9.22 20.59 -25.37
C ALA A 497 7.92 20.55 -24.54
N VAL A 498 7.49 19.34 -24.17
CA VAL A 498 6.30 19.15 -23.31
C VAL A 498 6.48 19.84 -21.97
N ASN A 499 7.65 19.73 -21.35
CA ASN A 499 7.92 20.39 -20.06
C ASN A 499 7.84 21.92 -20.16
N CYS A 500 8.25 22.48 -21.29
CA CYS A 500 8.11 23.91 -21.61
C CYS A 500 6.69 24.31 -22.05
N GLY A 501 5.73 23.40 -22.10
CA GLY A 501 4.35 23.69 -22.51
C GLY A 501 4.13 23.64 -24.02
N MET A 502 5.11 23.20 -24.80
CA MET A 502 5.02 23.04 -26.24
C MET A 502 4.55 21.63 -26.62
N ALA A 503 3.75 21.56 -27.69
CA ALA A 503 3.33 20.25 -28.21
C ALA A 503 4.56 19.45 -28.70
N PRO A 504 4.56 18.11 -28.48
CA PRO A 504 5.61 17.26 -29.01
C PRO A 504 5.57 17.24 -30.55
N ASP A 505 6.72 17.08 -31.19
CA ASP A 505 6.81 16.88 -32.62
C ASP A 505 6.31 15.48 -33.02
N LEU A 506 5.13 15.45 -33.66
CA LEU A 506 4.46 14.24 -34.13
C LEU A 506 4.80 13.86 -35.56
N THR A 507 5.59 14.68 -36.26
CA THR A 507 5.89 14.53 -37.69
C THR A 507 7.11 13.65 -37.96
N ASN A 508 7.93 13.40 -36.97
CA ASN A 508 9.19 12.68 -37.09
C ASN A 508 8.97 11.20 -37.46
N LYS A 509 9.74 10.72 -38.47
CA LYS A 509 9.66 9.35 -39.01
C LYS A 509 10.99 8.57 -38.97
N GLN A 510 12.07 9.15 -38.44
CA GLN A 510 13.42 8.61 -38.62
C GLN A 510 14.25 8.53 -37.35
N SER A 511 13.61 8.53 -36.14
CA SER A 511 14.35 8.47 -34.89
C SER A 511 13.71 7.49 -33.89
N ASP A 512 13.87 7.78 -32.64
CA ASP A 512 13.42 7.01 -31.49
C ASP A 512 12.00 7.37 -31.00
N PHE A 513 11.32 8.34 -31.67
CA PHE A 513 9.97 8.79 -31.32
C PHE A 513 9.07 8.79 -32.56
N PHE A 514 7.98 8.01 -32.51
CA PHE A 514 7.02 7.88 -33.60
C PHE A 514 5.60 8.19 -33.15
N PHE A 515 4.77 8.68 -34.08
CA PHE A 515 3.35 8.88 -33.86
C PHE A 515 2.52 8.14 -34.91
N LEU A 516 1.46 7.45 -34.43
CA LEU A 516 0.47 6.76 -35.26
C LEU A 516 -0.94 7.28 -34.95
N CYS A 517 -1.51 8.07 -35.88
CA CYS A 517 -2.86 8.59 -35.70
C CYS A 517 -3.91 7.47 -35.77
N ARG A 518 -4.64 7.25 -34.66
CA ARG A 518 -5.71 6.23 -34.50
C ARG A 518 -6.77 6.78 -33.56
N ARG A 519 -7.74 7.51 -34.10
CA ARG A 519 -8.78 8.16 -33.29
C ARG A 519 -9.88 7.19 -32.82
N ALA A 520 -10.20 6.15 -33.63
CA ALA A 520 -11.18 5.16 -33.25
C ALA A 520 -10.60 4.17 -32.20
N PRO A 521 -11.25 3.98 -31.04
CA PRO A 521 -10.74 3.14 -29.96
C PRO A 521 -10.36 1.71 -30.36
N ASP A 522 -11.21 1.02 -31.14
CA ASP A 522 -10.93 -0.34 -31.57
C ASP A 522 -9.73 -0.43 -32.51
N ARG A 523 -9.57 0.54 -33.41
CA ARG A 523 -8.40 0.64 -34.30
C ARG A 523 -7.13 0.97 -33.50
N LEU A 524 -7.25 1.77 -32.45
CA LEU A 524 -6.16 2.08 -31.55
C LEU A 524 -5.69 0.81 -30.84
N VAL A 525 -6.59 0.08 -30.18
CA VAL A 525 -6.29 -1.18 -29.48
C VAL A 525 -5.68 -2.19 -30.43
N GLN A 526 -6.25 -2.38 -31.64
CA GLN A 526 -5.68 -3.26 -32.65
C GLN A 526 -4.26 -2.86 -33.03
N THR A 527 -4.00 -1.55 -33.25
CA THR A 527 -2.66 -1.06 -33.61
C THR A 527 -1.66 -1.28 -32.47
N VAL A 528 -2.07 -1.10 -31.22
CA VAL A 528 -1.21 -1.39 -30.04
C VAL A 528 -0.84 -2.88 -30.01
N VAL A 529 -1.81 -3.78 -30.24
CA VAL A 529 -1.55 -5.23 -30.29
C VAL A 529 -0.59 -5.58 -31.43
N GLU A 530 -0.81 -5.04 -32.65
CA GLU A 530 0.06 -5.29 -33.80
C GLU A 530 1.50 -4.78 -33.54
N LEU A 531 1.65 -3.63 -32.89
CA LEU A 531 2.96 -3.11 -32.51
C LEU A 531 3.70 -4.06 -31.57
N CYS A 532 3.04 -4.54 -30.53
CA CYS A 532 3.68 -5.39 -29.53
C CYS A 532 3.94 -6.80 -30.03
N ARG A 533 3.02 -7.39 -30.83
CA ARG A 533 3.13 -8.77 -31.32
C ARG A 533 4.03 -8.92 -32.53
N ASP A 534 3.92 -8.01 -33.51
CA ASP A 534 4.48 -8.22 -34.84
C ASP A 534 5.50 -7.12 -35.21
N ARG A 535 5.07 -5.84 -35.20
CA ARG A 535 5.82 -4.76 -35.88
C ARG A 535 7.11 -4.39 -35.18
N LEU A 536 7.12 -4.22 -33.86
CA LEU A 536 8.33 -3.85 -33.13
C LEU A 536 9.32 -5.04 -33.02
N PRO A 537 8.87 -6.27 -32.75
CA PRO A 537 9.75 -7.43 -32.80
C PRO A 537 10.42 -7.65 -34.17
N GLN A 538 9.64 -7.58 -35.26
CA GLN A 538 10.14 -7.85 -36.60
C GLN A 538 10.99 -6.72 -37.18
N ASN A 539 10.59 -5.47 -37.01
CA ASN A 539 11.23 -4.33 -37.67
C ASN A 539 12.34 -3.68 -36.85
N MET A 540 12.25 -3.77 -35.50
CA MET A 540 13.18 -3.10 -34.58
C MET A 540 13.98 -4.07 -33.72
N GLY A 541 13.72 -5.38 -33.79
CA GLY A 541 14.37 -6.39 -32.96
C GLY A 541 14.10 -6.24 -31.46
N ILE A 542 12.98 -5.64 -31.08
CA ILE A 542 12.58 -5.43 -29.69
C ILE A 542 11.52 -6.48 -29.32
N PRO A 543 11.84 -7.49 -28.50
CA PRO A 543 10.90 -8.53 -28.16
C PRO A 543 9.72 -7.97 -27.33
N ALA A 544 8.56 -8.60 -27.42
CA ALA A 544 7.34 -8.19 -26.71
C ALA A 544 7.55 -8.05 -25.17
N SER A 545 8.46 -8.83 -24.60
CA SER A 545 8.82 -8.78 -23.18
C SER A 545 9.49 -7.45 -22.77
N GLU A 546 10.12 -6.74 -23.70
CA GLU A 546 10.81 -5.47 -23.46
C GLU A 546 9.97 -4.24 -23.86
N ILE A 547 8.75 -4.48 -24.35
CA ILE A 547 7.79 -3.43 -24.71
C ILE A 547 6.81 -3.22 -23.56
N GLN A 548 6.60 -1.99 -23.16
CA GLN A 548 5.58 -1.61 -22.18
C GLN A 548 4.52 -0.72 -22.81
N VAL A 549 3.26 -1.11 -22.66
CA VAL A 549 2.13 -0.25 -23.04
C VAL A 549 1.74 0.63 -21.89
N LEU A 550 1.62 1.94 -22.12
CA LEU A 550 1.20 2.92 -21.13
C LEU A 550 -0.11 3.60 -21.54
N SER A 551 -1.02 3.75 -20.57
CA SER A 551 -2.24 4.53 -20.73
C SER A 551 -2.43 5.47 -19.54
N ALA A 552 -3.09 6.62 -19.77
CA ALA A 552 -3.43 7.53 -18.69
C ALA A 552 -4.54 6.96 -17.77
N THR A 553 -5.39 6.05 -18.28
CA THR A 553 -6.60 5.57 -17.59
C THR A 553 -6.60 4.05 -17.39
N ARG A 554 -7.25 3.59 -16.33
CA ARG A 554 -7.46 2.14 -16.07
C ARG A 554 -8.72 1.63 -16.78
N LYS A 555 -9.83 2.38 -16.70
CA LYS A 555 -11.15 2.00 -17.23
C LYS A 555 -11.39 2.65 -18.59
N GLY A 556 -12.41 2.17 -19.32
CA GLY A 556 -12.82 2.68 -20.62
C GLY A 556 -12.19 1.93 -21.79
N GLU A 557 -12.56 2.36 -23.02
CA GLU A 557 -12.26 1.66 -24.28
C GLU A 557 -10.75 1.58 -24.60
N THR A 558 -9.96 2.51 -24.11
CA THR A 558 -8.51 2.56 -24.29
C THR A 558 -7.75 2.47 -22.94
N GLY A 559 -8.46 2.04 -21.88
CA GLY A 559 -7.90 1.84 -20.55
C GLY A 559 -7.08 0.56 -20.44
N THR A 560 -6.25 0.48 -19.41
CA THR A 560 -5.33 -0.67 -19.21
C THR A 560 -6.08 -2.00 -19.08
N VAL A 561 -7.30 -2.03 -18.54
CA VAL A 561 -8.10 -3.27 -18.43
C VAL A 561 -8.41 -3.87 -19.80
N LYS A 562 -8.93 -3.05 -20.74
CA LYS A 562 -9.23 -3.52 -22.11
C LYS A 562 -7.96 -3.85 -22.88
N LEU A 563 -6.92 -3.03 -22.73
CA LEU A 563 -5.61 -3.26 -23.37
C LEU A 563 -4.97 -4.56 -22.89
N ASN A 564 -4.99 -4.84 -21.59
CA ASN A 564 -4.45 -6.09 -21.03
C ASN A 564 -5.16 -7.32 -21.56
N ARG A 565 -6.49 -7.31 -21.65
CA ARG A 565 -7.26 -8.42 -22.24
C ARG A 565 -6.88 -8.66 -23.72
N ALA A 566 -6.78 -7.59 -24.50
CA ALA A 566 -6.41 -7.68 -25.92
C ALA A 566 -4.97 -8.17 -26.11
N LEU A 567 -4.03 -7.64 -25.32
CA LEU A 567 -2.63 -8.04 -25.36
C LEU A 567 -2.42 -9.47 -24.89
N GLN A 568 -3.06 -9.89 -23.79
CA GLN A 568 -3.01 -11.27 -23.32
C GLN A 568 -3.51 -12.25 -24.41
N SER A 569 -4.65 -11.94 -25.02
CA SER A 569 -5.20 -12.79 -26.08
C SER A 569 -4.28 -12.92 -27.30
N ALA A 570 -3.50 -11.89 -27.59
CA ALA A 570 -2.61 -11.85 -28.75
C ALA A 570 -1.20 -12.39 -28.46
N LEU A 571 -0.66 -12.13 -27.26
CA LEU A 571 0.72 -12.46 -26.89
C LEU A 571 0.81 -13.79 -26.13
N ASN A 572 -0.22 -14.13 -25.38
CA ASN A 572 -0.29 -15.35 -24.58
C ASN A 572 -1.67 -16.04 -24.72
N PRO A 573 -2.04 -16.51 -25.92
CA PRO A 573 -3.31 -17.21 -26.13
C PRO A 573 -3.38 -18.53 -25.35
N PRO A 574 -4.58 -19.03 -25.05
CA PRO A 574 -4.76 -20.36 -24.47
C PRO A 574 -4.15 -21.43 -25.38
N ALA A 575 -3.46 -22.40 -24.79
CA ALA A 575 -2.84 -23.51 -25.52
C ALA A 575 -2.97 -24.81 -24.71
N ARG A 576 -2.90 -25.96 -25.40
CA ARG A 576 -2.87 -27.27 -24.72
C ARG A 576 -1.65 -27.35 -23.81
N GLY A 577 -1.87 -27.74 -22.53
CA GLY A 577 -0.84 -27.87 -21.52
C GLY A 577 -0.53 -26.59 -20.75
N LYS A 578 -1.15 -25.46 -21.06
CA LYS A 578 -1.11 -24.26 -20.24
C LYS A 578 -2.24 -24.23 -19.24
N HIS A 579 -1.90 -24.19 -17.97
CA HIS A 579 -2.90 -24.00 -16.93
C HIS A 579 -3.35 -22.54 -16.83
N GLN A 580 -4.57 -22.36 -16.34
CA GLN A 580 -5.14 -21.03 -16.11
C GLN A 580 -6.03 -21.01 -14.88
N LYS A 581 -6.04 -19.89 -14.17
CA LYS A 581 -6.87 -19.63 -13.00
C LYS A 581 -7.77 -18.42 -13.25
N ILE A 582 -9.06 -18.59 -13.01
CA ILE A 582 -10.03 -17.48 -13.04
C ILE A 582 -10.10 -16.88 -11.64
N TRP A 583 -9.96 -15.57 -11.55
CA TRP A 583 -10.10 -14.79 -10.32
C TRP A 583 -10.91 -13.51 -10.61
N GLY A 584 -12.17 -13.49 -10.20
CA GLY A 584 -13.09 -12.42 -10.58
C GLY A 584 -13.18 -12.24 -12.10
N ASP A 585 -12.89 -11.03 -12.57
CA ASP A 585 -12.89 -10.70 -14.01
C ASP A 585 -11.54 -10.99 -14.72
N LEU A 586 -10.54 -11.49 -14.00
CA LEU A 586 -9.21 -11.78 -14.52
C LEU A 586 -9.03 -13.26 -14.79
N ILE A 587 -8.30 -13.58 -15.85
CA ILE A 587 -7.85 -14.93 -16.16
C ILE A 587 -6.33 -14.90 -16.14
N PHE A 588 -5.74 -15.51 -15.13
CA PHE A 588 -4.29 -15.71 -15.04
C PHE A 588 -3.91 -16.99 -15.78
N ARG A 589 -2.84 -16.93 -16.56
CA ARG A 589 -2.34 -18.02 -17.38
C ARG A 589 -0.83 -18.11 -17.30
N GLU A 590 -0.27 -19.29 -17.35
CA GLU A 590 1.17 -19.50 -17.47
C GLU A 590 1.74 -18.68 -18.63
N GLY A 591 2.83 -17.97 -18.36
CA GLY A 591 3.44 -17.01 -19.28
C GLY A 591 2.85 -15.60 -19.22
N ASP A 592 1.82 -15.34 -18.40
CA ASP A 592 1.29 -13.98 -18.23
C ASP A 592 2.23 -13.08 -17.48
N ARG A 593 2.24 -11.82 -17.90
CA ARG A 593 2.95 -10.75 -17.21
C ARG A 593 2.02 -10.08 -16.20
N VAL A 594 2.40 -10.15 -14.93
CA VAL A 594 1.62 -9.64 -13.80
C VAL A 594 2.38 -8.61 -12.99
N MET A 595 1.68 -7.79 -12.23
CA MET A 595 2.25 -6.77 -11.34
C MET A 595 1.62 -6.92 -9.96
N GLN A 596 2.45 -6.90 -8.94
CA GLN A 596 2.02 -6.73 -7.56
C GLN A 596 1.41 -5.34 -7.36
N THR A 597 0.22 -5.27 -6.77
CA THR A 597 -0.53 -4.01 -6.64
C THR A 597 -0.52 -3.44 -5.23
N LYS A 598 -0.05 -4.22 -4.26
CA LYS A 598 0.10 -3.85 -2.85
C LYS A 598 1.44 -4.34 -2.35
N ASN A 599 2.00 -3.69 -1.33
CA ASN A 599 3.15 -4.25 -0.64
C ASN A 599 2.70 -5.47 0.15
N ASN A 600 3.39 -6.59 -0.03
CA ASN A 600 3.22 -7.79 0.78
C ASN A 600 4.59 -8.23 1.28
N TYR A 601 4.80 -8.14 2.58
CA TYR A 601 6.09 -8.40 3.23
C TYR A 601 6.28 -9.86 3.60
N ASP A 602 5.21 -10.66 3.57
CA ASP A 602 5.17 -12.04 4.04
C ASP A 602 5.37 -13.04 2.91
N VAL A 603 5.17 -12.62 1.65
CA VAL A 603 5.43 -13.49 0.50
C VAL A 603 6.89 -13.90 0.48
N VAL A 604 7.13 -15.18 0.70
CA VAL A 604 8.46 -15.77 0.65
C VAL A 604 8.89 -15.91 -0.82
N TRP A 605 10.13 -15.54 -1.09
CA TRP A 605 10.76 -15.74 -2.39
C TRP A 605 12.12 -16.41 -2.25
N GLU A 606 12.51 -17.10 -3.30
CA GLU A 606 13.82 -17.76 -3.44
C GLU A 606 14.50 -17.29 -4.72
N LYS A 607 15.83 -17.11 -4.68
CA LYS A 607 16.65 -16.83 -5.85
C LYS A 607 17.26 -18.12 -6.40
N ASP A 608 17.75 -18.03 -7.63
CA ASP A 608 18.41 -19.15 -8.30
C ASP A 608 19.70 -19.62 -7.57
N ASP A 609 20.29 -18.79 -6.72
CA ASP A 609 21.45 -19.11 -5.88
C ASP A 609 21.08 -19.74 -4.53
N GLY A 610 19.78 -19.99 -4.27
CA GLY A 610 19.26 -20.55 -3.02
C GLY A 610 19.07 -19.51 -1.90
N THR A 611 19.28 -18.22 -2.17
CA THR A 611 18.99 -17.16 -1.20
C THR A 611 17.50 -17.04 -1.01
N VAL A 612 17.01 -17.17 0.23
CA VAL A 612 15.61 -17.01 0.60
C VAL A 612 15.40 -15.66 1.28
N GLY A 613 14.30 -15.01 0.97
CA GLY A 613 13.89 -13.78 1.62
C GLY A 613 12.39 -13.59 1.57
N THR A 614 11.90 -12.46 2.07
CA THR A 614 10.49 -12.11 2.10
C THR A 614 10.24 -10.75 1.46
N GLY A 615 9.00 -10.55 1.01
CA GLY A 615 8.49 -9.29 0.50
C GLY A 615 8.51 -9.15 -1.02
N ILE A 616 7.31 -8.97 -1.59
CA ILE A 616 7.08 -8.53 -2.97
C ILE A 616 6.29 -7.21 -2.88
N PHE A 617 6.73 -6.21 -3.64
CA PHE A 617 6.28 -4.83 -3.42
C PHE A 617 5.40 -4.31 -4.56
N ASN A 618 4.60 -3.31 -4.24
CA ASN A 618 3.77 -2.62 -5.24
C ASN A 618 4.64 -2.11 -6.41
N GLY A 619 4.24 -2.49 -7.62
CA GLY A 619 4.98 -2.17 -8.85
C GLY A 619 5.96 -3.26 -9.30
N ASP A 620 6.28 -4.26 -8.47
CA ASP A 620 7.09 -5.41 -8.91
C ASP A 620 6.33 -6.17 -10.01
N VAL A 621 7.00 -6.41 -11.12
CA VAL A 621 6.44 -7.13 -12.28
C VAL A 621 7.10 -8.48 -12.39
N GLY A 622 6.28 -9.51 -12.53
CA GLY A 622 6.71 -10.89 -12.71
C GLY A 622 6.04 -11.57 -13.88
N ILE A 623 6.49 -12.77 -14.16
CA ILE A 623 5.90 -13.69 -15.15
C ILE A 623 5.42 -14.92 -14.41
N ILE A 624 4.20 -15.34 -14.67
CA ILE A 624 3.65 -16.59 -14.15
C ILE A 624 4.39 -17.73 -14.83
N GLU A 625 5.20 -18.48 -14.07
CA GLU A 625 5.92 -19.64 -14.60
C GLU A 625 5.06 -20.90 -14.60
N GLU A 626 4.33 -21.12 -13.51
CA GLU A 626 3.56 -22.34 -13.30
C GLU A 626 2.27 -22.06 -12.53
N ILE A 627 1.22 -22.75 -12.91
CA ILE A 627 -0.04 -22.80 -12.16
C ILE A 627 -0.31 -24.28 -11.86
N ASP A 628 -0.38 -24.62 -10.59
CA ASP A 628 -0.70 -25.98 -10.15
C ASP A 628 -2.01 -26.47 -10.79
N PRO A 629 -2.12 -27.75 -11.15
CA PRO A 629 -3.35 -28.31 -11.75
C PRO A 629 -4.62 -28.10 -10.94
N SER A 630 -4.53 -27.98 -9.61
CA SER A 630 -5.66 -27.58 -8.74
C SER A 630 -5.98 -26.08 -8.85
N GLY A 631 -5.05 -25.25 -9.33
CA GLY A 631 -5.13 -23.80 -9.35
C GLY A 631 -5.05 -23.16 -7.96
N GLU A 632 -4.54 -23.85 -6.96
CA GLU A 632 -4.37 -23.32 -5.60
C GLU A 632 -3.04 -22.60 -5.42
N LEU A 633 -2.00 -23.01 -6.19
CA LEU A 633 -0.68 -22.43 -6.14
C LEU A 633 -0.28 -21.85 -7.48
N ILE A 634 0.29 -20.67 -7.47
CA ILE A 634 0.80 -19.98 -8.66
C ILE A 634 2.24 -19.54 -8.39
N THR A 635 3.17 -20.03 -9.19
CA THR A 635 4.57 -19.66 -9.11
C THR A 635 4.85 -18.49 -10.06
N ILE A 636 5.40 -17.41 -9.53
CA ILE A 636 5.69 -16.18 -10.27
C ILE A 636 7.17 -15.84 -10.12
N ARG A 637 7.83 -15.60 -11.24
CA ARG A 637 9.21 -15.11 -11.27
C ARG A 637 9.23 -13.59 -11.38
N PHE A 638 9.74 -12.93 -10.35
CA PHE A 638 10.01 -11.49 -10.29
C PHE A 638 11.49 -11.23 -10.47
N ASP A 639 11.93 -10.92 -11.67
CA ASP A 639 13.36 -10.76 -12.03
C ASP A 639 14.20 -12.01 -11.68
N ASP A 640 14.99 -11.93 -10.60
CA ASP A 640 15.87 -13.01 -10.07
C ASP A 640 15.26 -13.77 -8.87
N ARG A 641 13.99 -13.51 -8.55
CA ARG A 641 13.28 -14.09 -7.39
C ARG A 641 12.04 -14.85 -7.85
N THR A 642 11.84 -16.02 -7.32
CA THR A 642 10.64 -16.84 -7.55
C THR A 642 9.81 -16.88 -6.28
N ALA A 643 8.52 -16.59 -6.38
CA ALA A 643 7.59 -16.58 -5.26
C ALA A 643 6.34 -17.39 -5.60
N THR A 644 5.81 -18.11 -4.61
CA THR A 644 4.57 -18.89 -4.75
C THR A 644 3.41 -18.17 -4.08
N TYR A 645 2.34 -18.00 -4.83
CA TYR A 645 1.09 -17.34 -4.42
C TYR A 645 -0.01 -18.35 -4.22
N THR A 646 -0.72 -18.23 -3.12
CA THR A 646 -1.99 -18.94 -2.87
C THR A 646 -3.17 -18.18 -3.49
N ALA A 647 -4.30 -18.85 -3.65
CA ALA A 647 -5.47 -18.27 -4.32
C ALA A 647 -5.99 -16.98 -3.68
N ASP A 648 -5.88 -16.84 -2.35
CA ASP A 648 -6.27 -15.64 -1.58
C ASP A 648 -5.41 -14.41 -1.89
N LEU A 649 -4.13 -14.62 -2.26
CA LEU A 649 -3.21 -13.55 -2.61
C LEU A 649 -3.41 -13.01 -4.03
N LEU A 650 -4.17 -13.69 -4.89
CA LEU A 650 -4.40 -13.27 -6.27
C LEU A 650 -5.08 -11.90 -6.41
N GLY A 651 -5.85 -11.49 -5.39
CA GLY A 651 -6.43 -10.15 -5.33
C GLY A 651 -5.39 -9.01 -5.24
N GLN A 652 -4.12 -9.35 -4.99
CA GLN A 652 -3.00 -8.41 -4.97
C GLN A 652 -2.28 -8.31 -6.31
N LEU A 653 -2.67 -9.09 -7.31
CA LEU A 653 -2.07 -9.09 -8.64
C LEU A 653 -2.96 -8.40 -9.67
N ASP A 654 -2.35 -7.77 -10.66
CA ASP A 654 -3.04 -7.22 -11.84
C ASP A 654 -2.23 -7.59 -13.10
N MET A 655 -2.88 -7.61 -14.28
CA MET A 655 -2.16 -7.81 -15.53
C MET A 655 -1.24 -6.65 -15.85
N ALA A 656 -0.05 -6.91 -16.39
CA ALA A 656 1.00 -5.92 -16.59
C ALA A 656 1.50 -5.77 -18.04
N TYR A 657 0.78 -6.24 -19.03
CA TYR A 657 1.05 -5.94 -20.44
C TYR A 657 0.87 -4.44 -20.72
N ALA A 658 -0.18 -3.85 -20.16
CA ALA A 658 -0.44 -2.42 -20.14
C ALA A 658 -0.59 -1.94 -18.70
N VAL A 659 0.08 -0.84 -18.35
CA VAL A 659 0.00 -0.23 -17.02
C VAL A 659 -0.35 1.26 -17.13
N THR A 660 -0.86 1.85 -16.04
CA THR A 660 -1.07 3.30 -16.02
C THR A 660 0.25 4.04 -15.90
N VAL A 661 0.29 5.28 -16.38
CA VAL A 661 1.49 6.14 -16.27
C VAL A 661 1.94 6.28 -14.80
N HIS A 662 0.99 6.36 -13.85
CA HIS A 662 1.29 6.41 -12.42
C HIS A 662 2.00 5.14 -11.92
N LYS A 663 1.55 3.96 -12.36
CA LYS A 663 2.19 2.69 -12.01
C LYS A 663 3.53 2.45 -12.72
N ALA A 664 3.85 3.23 -13.75
CA ALA A 664 5.13 3.19 -14.45
C ALA A 664 6.19 4.12 -13.85
N GLN A 665 5.86 4.92 -12.82
CA GLN A 665 6.82 5.77 -12.13
C GLN A 665 7.96 4.94 -11.53
N GLY A 666 9.19 5.47 -11.51
CA GLY A 666 10.39 4.78 -11.06
C GLY A 666 10.87 3.65 -11.97
N SER A 667 10.18 3.38 -13.09
CA SER A 667 10.55 2.37 -14.08
C SER A 667 10.95 3.01 -15.40
N GLU A 668 11.88 2.37 -16.12
CA GLU A 668 12.18 2.71 -17.51
C GLU A 668 12.11 1.43 -18.36
N TYR A 669 11.72 1.58 -19.60
CA TYR A 669 11.52 0.47 -20.52
C TYR A 669 12.30 0.71 -21.81
N ARG A 670 12.76 -0.35 -22.43
CA ARG A 670 13.48 -0.27 -23.71
C ARG A 670 12.59 0.36 -24.78
N ALA A 671 11.36 -0.13 -24.90
CA ALA A 671 10.35 0.48 -25.78
C ALA A 671 9.04 0.76 -25.04
N VAL A 672 8.42 1.89 -25.32
CA VAL A 672 7.11 2.30 -24.80
C VAL A 672 6.13 2.51 -25.93
N VAL A 673 4.95 1.90 -25.80
CA VAL A 673 3.79 2.22 -26.62
C VAL A 673 2.82 3.05 -25.78
N LEU A 674 2.75 4.36 -26.04
CA LEU A 674 1.95 5.29 -25.25
C LEU A 674 0.61 5.56 -25.95
N VAL A 675 -0.47 5.31 -25.21
CA VAL A 675 -1.84 5.56 -25.69
C VAL A 675 -2.23 7.02 -25.49
N SER A 676 -2.54 7.71 -26.59
CA SER A 676 -3.03 9.09 -26.63
C SER A 676 -4.54 9.08 -26.93
N ALA A 677 -5.35 9.02 -25.90
CA ALA A 677 -6.80 8.95 -25.98
C ALA A 677 -7.46 9.86 -24.95
N ASN A 678 -8.74 10.14 -25.14
CA ASN A 678 -9.49 10.96 -24.21
C ASN A 678 -9.61 10.26 -22.84
N ALA A 679 -9.46 11.02 -21.78
CA ALA A 679 -9.48 10.54 -20.40
C ALA A 679 -10.10 11.62 -19.48
N ALA A 680 -10.24 11.31 -18.19
CA ALA A 680 -10.68 12.29 -17.23
C ALA A 680 -9.78 13.55 -17.25
N PRO A 681 -10.34 14.77 -17.12
CA PRO A 681 -9.58 16.03 -17.25
C PRO A 681 -8.33 16.10 -16.35
N GLY A 682 -8.39 15.52 -15.15
CA GLY A 682 -7.26 15.46 -14.21
C GLY A 682 -6.09 14.58 -14.66
N LEU A 683 -6.31 13.71 -15.66
CA LEU A 683 -5.27 12.85 -16.25
C LEU A 683 -4.70 13.43 -17.55
N LEU A 684 -5.37 14.42 -18.16
CA LEU A 684 -4.93 15.08 -19.39
C LEU A 684 -4.11 16.34 -19.05
N VAL A 685 -3.02 16.14 -18.31
CA VAL A 685 -2.13 17.19 -17.82
C VAL A 685 -0.70 16.95 -18.27
N ARG A 686 0.08 18.03 -18.36
CA ARG A 686 1.49 18.05 -18.77
C ARG A 686 2.34 17.00 -18.04
N GLY A 687 2.24 16.93 -16.71
CA GLY A 687 3.03 16.02 -15.89
C GLY A 687 2.80 14.54 -16.22
N VAL A 688 1.58 14.14 -16.60
CA VAL A 688 1.28 12.76 -17.04
C VAL A 688 1.97 12.46 -18.37
N LEU A 689 1.86 13.35 -19.35
CA LEU A 689 2.50 13.17 -20.66
C LEU A 689 4.03 13.17 -20.54
N TYR A 690 4.59 14.12 -19.80
CA TYR A 690 6.02 14.21 -19.54
C TYR A 690 6.57 12.94 -18.87
N THR A 691 5.92 12.50 -17.79
CA THR A 691 6.31 11.27 -17.10
C THR A 691 6.23 10.05 -18.03
N ALA A 692 5.19 9.95 -18.87
CA ALA A 692 5.04 8.83 -19.80
C ALA A 692 6.15 8.81 -20.87
N ILE A 693 6.49 9.97 -21.45
CA ILE A 693 7.55 10.08 -22.45
C ILE A 693 8.91 9.68 -21.84
N THR A 694 9.17 10.14 -20.62
CA THR A 694 10.45 9.86 -19.94
C THR A 694 10.62 8.41 -19.47
N ARG A 695 9.60 7.56 -19.63
CA ARG A 695 9.72 6.11 -19.36
C ARG A 695 10.40 5.33 -20.48
N ALA A 696 10.51 5.89 -21.69
CA ALA A 696 11.13 5.23 -22.84
C ALA A 696 12.64 5.52 -22.89
N ARG A 697 13.43 4.46 -23.10
CA ARG A 697 14.90 4.55 -23.24
C ARG A 697 15.36 4.61 -24.69
N GLU A 698 14.88 3.67 -25.52
CA GLU A 698 15.35 3.52 -26.92
C GLU A 698 14.26 3.86 -27.94
N LEU A 699 12.99 3.58 -27.60
CA LEU A 699 11.89 3.77 -28.55
C LEU A 699 10.60 4.20 -27.85
N LEU A 700 9.94 5.20 -28.40
CA LEU A 700 8.57 5.57 -28.02
C LEU A 700 7.68 5.62 -29.25
N VAL A 701 6.55 4.89 -29.20
CA VAL A 701 5.49 4.97 -30.21
C VAL A 701 4.23 5.51 -29.56
N LEU A 702 3.85 6.73 -29.92
CA LEU A 702 2.61 7.34 -29.48
C LEU A 702 1.48 6.94 -30.45
N VAL A 703 0.39 6.35 -29.92
CA VAL A 703 -0.74 5.86 -30.72
C VAL A 703 -2.02 6.52 -30.27
N GLY A 704 -2.74 7.18 -31.18
CA GLY A 704 -4.05 7.74 -30.83
C GLY A 704 -4.41 9.02 -31.54
N ASP A 705 -5.00 9.95 -30.77
CA ASP A 705 -5.44 11.26 -31.27
C ASP A 705 -4.28 12.26 -31.24
N ASP A 706 -4.04 12.93 -32.35
CA ASP A 706 -2.99 13.93 -32.56
C ASP A 706 -3.20 15.25 -31.79
N VAL A 707 -4.44 15.55 -31.40
CA VAL A 707 -4.77 16.77 -30.66
C VAL A 707 -4.43 16.63 -29.15
N ILE A 708 -4.55 15.43 -28.59
CA ILE A 708 -4.44 15.21 -27.15
C ILE A 708 -3.04 15.56 -26.60
N PRO A 709 -1.92 15.16 -27.22
CA PRO A 709 -0.60 15.48 -26.67
C PRO A 709 -0.33 16.99 -26.59
N GLY A 710 -0.81 17.77 -27.58
CA GLY A 710 -0.73 19.24 -27.56
C GLY A 710 -1.53 19.83 -26.39
N ARG A 711 -2.79 19.38 -26.22
CA ARG A 711 -3.65 19.82 -25.10
C ARG A 711 -3.05 19.45 -23.73
N MET A 712 -2.46 18.27 -23.60
CA MET A 712 -1.78 17.87 -22.36
C MET A 712 -0.56 18.73 -22.08
N ALA A 713 0.25 19.04 -23.08
CA ALA A 713 1.44 19.88 -22.94
C ALA A 713 1.08 21.32 -22.51
N GLU A 714 0.02 21.89 -23.04
CA GLU A 714 -0.49 23.21 -22.65
C GLU A 714 -1.10 23.23 -21.25
N ASN A 715 -1.66 22.10 -20.80
CA ASN A 715 -2.34 21.99 -19.50
C ASN A 715 -1.33 21.75 -18.37
N ASP A 716 -0.86 22.83 -17.76
CA ASP A 716 0.05 22.79 -16.60
C ASP A 716 -0.67 22.70 -15.25
N LYS A 717 -1.97 22.45 -15.24
CA LYS A 717 -2.74 22.27 -14.00
C LYS A 717 -2.18 21.11 -13.20
N LYS A 718 -1.12 21.39 -12.45
CA LYS A 718 -0.69 20.50 -11.37
C LYS A 718 -1.86 20.46 -10.37
N ALA A 719 -2.32 19.28 -10.01
CA ALA A 719 -3.30 19.17 -8.94
C ALA A 719 -2.79 19.98 -7.74
N ARG A 720 -3.52 21.03 -7.38
CA ARG A 720 -3.10 21.91 -6.29
C ARG A 720 -3.17 21.11 -4.99
N ARG A 721 -2.02 20.79 -4.44
CA ARG A 721 -1.90 20.13 -3.16
C ARG A 721 -1.82 21.16 -2.05
N TYR A 722 -2.59 20.98 -1.02
CA TYR A 722 -2.49 21.78 0.19
C TYR A 722 -1.39 21.19 1.06
N SER A 723 -0.27 21.93 1.20
CA SER A 723 0.88 21.60 2.04
C SER A 723 1.43 22.88 2.66
N GLY A 724 1.81 22.82 3.92
CA GLY A 724 2.45 23.92 4.66
C GLY A 724 3.97 23.83 4.68
N LEU A 725 4.57 22.71 4.24
CA LEU A 725 6.01 22.44 4.36
C LEU A 725 6.89 23.55 3.78
N ARG A 726 6.55 24.03 2.58
CA ARG A 726 7.27 25.15 1.96
C ARG A 726 7.29 26.39 2.86
N ARG A 727 6.19 26.72 3.52
CA ARG A 727 6.08 27.88 4.40
C ARG A 727 6.89 27.67 5.66
N ARG A 728 6.76 26.49 6.29
CA ARG A 728 7.52 26.14 7.49
C ARG A 728 9.02 26.24 7.27
N LEU A 729 9.52 25.70 6.14
CA LEU A 729 10.93 25.81 5.79
C LEU A 729 11.38 27.28 5.67
N LYS A 730 10.57 28.16 5.03
CA LYS A 730 10.87 29.57 4.90
C LYS A 730 10.85 30.34 6.23
N ASP A 731 9.90 30.02 7.10
CA ASP A 731 9.76 30.71 8.40
C ASP A 731 10.87 30.31 9.38
N MET A 732 11.54 29.18 9.12
CA MET A 732 12.68 28.68 9.89
C MET A 732 14.04 29.06 9.27
N GLY A 733 14.11 29.55 8.05
CA GLY A 733 15.31 30.01 7.34
C GLY A 733 15.59 31.42 7.65
#